data_f339266cc73f43f690cb967b7ffce9cd
#
_entry.id   f339266cc73f43f690cb967b7ffce9cd
#
_cell.length_a   1.000
_cell.length_b   1.000
_cell.length_c   1.000
_cell.angle_alpha   90.00
_cell.angle_beta   90.00
_cell.angle_gamma   90.00
#
_symmetry.space_group_name_H-M   'P 1'
#
loop_
_entity.id
_entity.type
_entity.pdbx_description
1 polymer ?
#
loop_
_entity_poly.entity_id
_entity_poly.type
_entity_poly.pdbx_seq_one_letter_code
_entity_poly.pdbx_strand_id
1 'polypeptide(L)'
;MIDWDLKKRVIAASGIVVLIGAIGFGMIYQTPQKTDKIFSAALEDFNKGNYQNSYYLFSKVGILSDLKPVAIYHRAECAKMLGDDKSELKQYEILFNNYPKHKLSTRSRYLAAQMLVKEKPQIAKKYFEYIITQASNTDYAIASEYYLGVILKNKNQNTASVKEDIQNYFRHYLKKAPSGRLALNAVNNWLDVDYNISSDDYLLMANTCYLFGEYEKAAELLKKADQNENWALDVKNSYALNDYSRAKNLTENGLQKRSQYVDEDGIIEAIDIYLQLSQTKPQAVDRLLSLSTGKGREYLLSLKCENVSQNDKTACYSNLYLKYPNGRFSADALANIFFAKIKSGDLENAKKIGRDHLNKFPDSNSAPMVMFWMGKLAEKTQNYEEFITYYKGVIKNFPDSYYAYRAYLKLSKHRGPLITSYLNPKPVVYPYKYSRSNIIVRLVNLKDYDVVNELAIGDDFIKSWVLYEKGDYSRSARIARDAMEKIKEKPDKYDLRWRLVYPVIYYDDIKKYANETGNNAPLMLGLIREESYFDPIAQSAVGASGLMQLMPSTAAEINSKFSLGMNAELFNPRSNIKLGNYYYEFLRKNLEGYDISAVAAYNGGIGSLKKWKTSLHYNDTDEFVEQIPYPETKNYVKKVFRSYWNYVRIYSGNE
;
A
#
# COMPACT_ATOMS: atom_id res chain seq x y z
N MET A 1 41.05 -63.15 40.67
CA MET A 1 41.78 -61.91 40.24
C MET A 1 41.20 -61.48 38.91
N ILE A 2 40.25 -60.55 38.97
CA ILE A 2 39.66 -59.98 37.74
C ILE A 2 40.69 -58.96 37.21
N ASP A 3 41.11 -59.23 36.01
CA ASP A 3 42.18 -58.54 35.27
C ASP A 3 41.98 -56.98 35.36
N TRP A 4 42.92 -56.34 35.98
CA TRP A 4 42.94 -54.87 36.19
C TRP A 4 43.01 -54.08 34.87
N ASP A 5 43.52 -54.72 33.81
CA ASP A 5 43.59 -54.16 32.49
C ASP A 5 42.23 -54.15 31.77
N LEU A 6 41.35 -55.14 32.06
CA LEU A 6 40.01 -55.18 31.52
C LEU A 6 39.12 -54.05 32.13
N LYS A 7 39.29 -53.77 33.42
CA LYS A 7 38.63 -52.65 34.08
C LYS A 7 39.05 -51.29 33.51
N LYS A 8 40.33 -51.10 33.23
CA LYS A 8 40.83 -49.88 32.60
C LYS A 8 40.27 -49.71 31.18
N ARG A 9 40.21 -50.78 30.39
CA ARG A 9 39.64 -50.76 29.04
C ARG A 9 38.12 -50.49 29.03
N VAL A 10 37.39 -51.02 29.98
CA VAL A 10 35.94 -50.76 30.17
C VAL A 10 35.68 -49.32 30.62
N ILE A 11 36.47 -48.78 31.52
CA ILE A 11 36.38 -47.38 31.96
C ILE A 11 36.78 -46.42 30.80
N ALA A 12 37.83 -46.73 30.02
CA ALA A 12 38.18 -45.94 28.85
C ALA A 12 37.12 -46.00 27.75
N ALA A 13 36.55 -47.19 27.51
CA ALA A 13 35.46 -47.34 26.51
C ALA A 13 34.17 -46.63 26.96
N SER A 14 33.79 -46.73 28.27
CA SER A 14 32.66 -45.99 28.78
C SER A 14 32.87 -44.46 28.80
N GLY A 15 34.09 -44.00 29.09
CA GLY A 15 34.48 -42.59 28.99
C GLY A 15 34.36 -42.05 27.56
N ILE A 16 34.81 -42.81 26.58
CA ILE A 16 34.70 -42.47 25.17
C ILE A 16 33.23 -42.44 24.70
N VAL A 17 32.42 -43.40 25.14
CA VAL A 17 31.00 -43.42 24.80
C VAL A 17 30.24 -42.25 25.45
N VAL A 18 30.57 -41.87 26.67
CA VAL A 18 30.02 -40.68 27.32
C VAL A 18 30.48 -39.39 26.67
N LEU A 19 31.74 -39.31 26.22
CA LEU A 19 32.31 -38.16 25.53
C LEU A 19 31.64 -38.02 24.12
N ILE A 20 31.49 -39.09 23.37
CA ILE A 20 30.81 -39.12 22.08
C ILE A 20 29.33 -38.80 22.26
N GLY A 21 28.67 -39.29 23.29
CA GLY A 21 27.31 -38.96 23.68
C GLY A 21 27.16 -37.48 24.04
N ALA A 22 28.07 -36.92 24.82
CA ALA A 22 28.05 -35.51 25.22
C ALA A 22 28.33 -34.57 24.02
N ILE A 23 29.30 -34.93 23.14
CA ILE A 23 29.57 -34.20 21.93
C ILE A 23 28.39 -34.31 20.94
N GLY A 24 27.82 -35.50 20.81
CA GLY A 24 26.61 -35.72 19.98
C GLY A 24 25.43 -34.95 20.53
N PHE A 25 25.20 -34.98 21.87
CA PHE A 25 24.13 -34.22 22.50
C PHE A 25 24.34 -32.71 22.40
N GLY A 26 25.59 -32.22 22.51
CA GLY A 26 25.94 -30.81 22.31
C GLY A 26 25.78 -30.32 20.86
N MET A 27 25.87 -31.22 19.87
CA MET A 27 25.53 -30.92 18.47
C MET A 27 24.02 -31.00 18.19
N ILE A 28 23.28 -31.82 18.95
CA ILE A 28 21.83 -32.00 18.77
C ILE A 28 21.07 -30.91 19.50
N TYR A 29 21.49 -30.54 20.72
CA TYR A 29 20.84 -29.54 21.55
C TYR A 29 21.71 -28.30 21.72
N GLN A 30 21.31 -27.23 21.05
CA GLN A 30 21.94 -25.92 21.20
C GLN A 30 20.97 -24.98 21.90
N THR A 31 21.46 -24.17 22.84
CA THR A 31 20.61 -23.10 23.42
C THR A 31 20.24 -22.10 22.32
N PRO A 32 19.03 -21.48 22.39
CA PRO A 32 18.64 -20.46 21.41
C PRO A 32 19.68 -19.37 21.20
N GLN A 33 20.31 -18.88 22.28
CA GLN A 33 21.32 -17.82 22.19
C GLN A 33 22.60 -18.27 21.44
N LYS A 34 23.03 -19.53 21.62
CA LYS A 34 24.17 -20.08 20.89
C LYS A 34 23.82 -20.24 19.42
N THR A 35 22.61 -20.70 19.13
CA THR A 35 22.14 -20.84 17.74
C THR A 35 22.06 -19.49 17.06
N ASP A 36 21.52 -18.44 17.73
CA ASP A 36 21.44 -17.09 17.18
C ASP A 36 22.79 -16.50 16.86
N LYS A 37 23.78 -16.72 17.75
CA LYS A 37 25.17 -16.26 17.49
C LYS A 37 25.77 -16.93 16.24
N ILE A 38 25.62 -18.25 16.10
CA ILE A 38 26.08 -18.99 14.93
C ILE A 38 25.39 -18.49 13.66
N PHE A 39 24.07 -18.34 13.72
CA PHE A 39 23.27 -17.91 12.59
C PHE A 39 23.59 -16.47 12.17
N SER A 40 23.72 -15.56 13.14
CA SER A 40 24.11 -14.16 12.89
C SER A 40 25.51 -14.04 12.26
N ALA A 41 26.49 -14.80 12.76
CA ALA A 41 27.83 -14.85 12.15
C ALA A 41 27.79 -15.40 10.72
N ALA A 42 26.98 -16.42 10.48
CA ALA A 42 26.80 -16.96 9.13
C ALA A 42 26.19 -15.95 8.16
N LEU A 43 25.17 -15.19 8.60
CA LEU A 43 24.57 -14.11 7.81
C LEU A 43 25.56 -12.96 7.54
N GLU A 44 26.37 -12.61 8.54
CA GLU A 44 27.39 -11.57 8.39
C GLU A 44 28.40 -11.96 7.32
N ASP A 45 28.90 -13.22 7.33
CA ASP A 45 29.80 -13.74 6.32
C ASP A 45 29.14 -13.81 4.94
N PHE A 46 27.86 -14.20 4.87
CA PHE A 46 27.09 -14.18 3.62
C PHE A 46 27.04 -12.77 3.00
N ASN A 47 26.72 -11.77 3.83
CA ASN A 47 26.62 -10.37 3.40
C ASN A 47 27.97 -9.77 3.01
N LYS A 48 29.09 -10.29 3.54
CA LYS A 48 30.45 -9.91 3.18
C LYS A 48 30.98 -10.66 1.95
N GLY A 49 30.23 -11.60 1.38
CA GLY A 49 30.65 -12.43 0.26
C GLY A 49 31.51 -13.64 0.64
N ASN A 50 31.69 -13.92 1.93
CA ASN A 50 32.47 -15.07 2.45
C ASN A 50 31.62 -16.36 2.41
N TYR A 51 31.11 -16.74 1.24
CA TYR A 51 30.10 -17.79 1.08
C TYR A 51 30.56 -19.16 1.55
N GLN A 52 31.86 -19.51 1.42
CA GLN A 52 32.41 -20.77 1.90
C GLN A 52 32.28 -20.89 3.43
N ASN A 53 32.69 -19.87 4.16
CA ASN A 53 32.60 -19.87 5.62
C ASN A 53 31.16 -19.76 6.11
N SER A 54 30.35 -18.96 5.43
CA SER A 54 28.90 -18.87 5.68
C SER A 54 28.23 -20.24 5.54
N TYR A 55 28.48 -20.97 4.44
CA TYR A 55 27.99 -22.33 4.23
C TYR A 55 28.36 -23.28 5.38
N TYR A 56 29.63 -23.20 5.83
CA TYR A 56 30.11 -24.00 6.97
C TYR A 56 29.37 -23.61 8.27
N LEU A 57 29.27 -22.33 8.58
CA LEU A 57 28.61 -21.87 9.81
C LEU A 57 27.11 -22.25 9.83
N PHE A 58 26.36 -22.08 8.72
CA PHE A 58 24.98 -22.57 8.62
C PHE A 58 24.87 -24.08 8.84
N SER A 59 25.89 -24.87 8.49
CA SER A 59 25.89 -26.31 8.76
C SER A 59 25.89 -26.64 10.26
N LYS A 60 26.45 -25.73 11.08
CA LYS A 60 26.54 -25.90 12.55
C LYS A 60 25.26 -25.58 13.29
N VAL A 61 24.24 -25.02 12.63
CA VAL A 61 22.92 -24.80 13.24
C VAL A 61 22.31 -26.16 13.62
N GLY A 62 21.95 -26.31 14.92
CA GLY A 62 21.48 -27.57 15.50
C GLY A 62 20.21 -28.09 14.81
N ILE A 63 20.11 -29.43 14.72
CA ILE A 63 19.02 -30.11 14.00
C ILE A 63 17.62 -29.85 14.63
N LEU A 64 17.58 -29.63 15.95
CA LEU A 64 16.34 -29.36 16.69
C LEU A 64 15.97 -27.86 16.72
N SER A 65 16.77 -27.00 16.09
CA SER A 65 16.48 -25.57 16.01
C SER A 65 15.40 -25.29 14.97
N ASP A 66 14.49 -24.38 15.28
CA ASP A 66 13.52 -23.81 14.33
C ASP A 66 14.20 -23.02 13.20
N LEU A 67 15.46 -22.57 13.40
CA LEU A 67 16.30 -21.99 12.35
C LEU A 67 16.92 -23.02 11.40
N LYS A 68 16.82 -24.34 11.68
CA LYS A 68 17.46 -25.37 10.83
C LYS A 68 16.99 -25.35 9.37
N PRO A 69 15.68 -25.28 9.09
CA PRO A 69 15.20 -25.15 7.71
C PRO A 69 15.73 -23.91 7.00
N VAL A 70 15.79 -22.79 7.74
CA VAL A 70 16.33 -21.50 7.21
C VAL A 70 17.82 -21.62 6.92
N ALA A 71 18.59 -22.25 7.82
CA ALA A 71 20.01 -22.48 7.62
C ALA A 71 20.29 -23.39 6.42
N ILE A 72 19.46 -24.40 6.16
CA ILE A 72 19.57 -25.24 4.96
C ILE A 72 19.28 -24.42 3.71
N TYR A 73 18.27 -23.56 3.75
CA TYR A 73 17.97 -22.65 2.64
C TYR A 73 19.18 -21.74 2.33
N HIS A 74 19.74 -21.07 3.35
CA HIS A 74 20.94 -20.24 3.15
C HIS A 74 22.18 -21.01 2.66
N ARG A 75 22.31 -22.30 3.01
CA ARG A 75 23.35 -23.14 2.42
C ARG A 75 23.18 -23.33 0.93
N ALA A 76 21.93 -23.48 0.46
CA ALA A 76 21.65 -23.52 -0.97
C ALA A 76 22.03 -22.17 -1.64
N GLU A 77 21.66 -21.04 -1.03
CA GLU A 77 22.05 -19.72 -1.54
C GLU A 77 23.58 -19.52 -1.55
N CYS A 78 24.31 -19.98 -0.52
CA CYS A 78 25.76 -19.96 -0.53
C CYS A 78 26.35 -20.81 -1.68
N ALA A 79 25.83 -22.03 -1.90
CA ALA A 79 26.27 -22.91 -2.98
C ALA A 79 26.03 -22.26 -4.36
N LYS A 80 24.89 -21.63 -4.54
CA LYS A 80 24.56 -20.83 -5.73
C LYS A 80 25.59 -19.73 -5.99
N MET A 81 25.93 -18.95 -4.95
CA MET A 81 26.92 -17.86 -5.05
C MET A 81 28.34 -18.37 -5.32
N LEU A 82 28.64 -19.62 -4.99
CA LEU A 82 29.89 -20.31 -5.29
C LEU A 82 29.91 -21.03 -6.67
N GLY A 83 28.74 -21.05 -7.38
CA GLY A 83 28.61 -21.76 -8.66
C GLY A 83 28.58 -23.29 -8.51
N ASP A 84 28.27 -23.81 -7.30
CA ASP A 84 28.15 -25.25 -7.04
C ASP A 84 26.68 -25.71 -7.15
N ASP A 85 26.22 -25.88 -8.39
CA ASP A 85 24.86 -26.30 -8.72
C ASP A 85 24.45 -27.62 -8.07
N LYS A 86 25.41 -28.55 -7.88
CA LYS A 86 25.13 -29.84 -7.23
C LYS A 86 24.81 -29.68 -5.75
N SER A 87 25.59 -28.86 -5.06
CA SER A 87 25.34 -28.57 -3.65
C SER A 87 24.08 -27.73 -3.48
N GLU A 88 23.83 -26.76 -4.35
CA GLU A 88 22.59 -25.97 -4.35
C GLU A 88 21.36 -26.87 -4.44
N LEU A 89 21.26 -27.69 -5.49
CA LEU A 89 20.14 -28.61 -5.69
C LEU A 89 19.98 -29.56 -4.50
N LYS A 90 21.07 -30.12 -3.99
CA LYS A 90 21.05 -31.03 -2.85
C LYS A 90 20.48 -30.36 -1.60
N GLN A 91 20.82 -29.09 -1.32
CA GLN A 91 20.30 -28.41 -0.13
C GLN A 91 18.79 -28.12 -0.28
N TYR A 92 18.31 -27.72 -1.47
CA TYR A 92 16.88 -27.58 -1.71
C TYR A 92 16.14 -28.90 -1.52
N GLU A 93 16.66 -30.01 -2.03
CA GLU A 93 16.07 -31.34 -1.86
C GLU A 93 16.05 -31.79 -0.39
N ILE A 94 17.11 -31.55 0.38
CA ILE A 94 17.14 -31.80 1.82
C ILE A 94 16.04 -31.00 2.52
N LEU A 95 15.87 -29.73 2.17
CA LEU A 95 14.88 -28.87 2.79
C LEU A 95 13.45 -29.39 2.56
N PHE A 96 13.03 -29.58 1.33
CA PHE A 96 11.64 -29.96 1.07
C PHE A 96 11.33 -31.44 1.39
N ASN A 97 12.33 -32.32 1.47
CA ASN A 97 12.11 -33.71 1.88
C ASN A 97 12.04 -33.84 3.40
N ASN A 98 12.93 -33.16 4.15
CA ASN A 98 12.99 -33.29 5.61
C ASN A 98 12.03 -32.33 6.35
N TYR A 99 11.64 -31.23 5.71
CA TYR A 99 10.77 -30.18 6.30
C TYR A 99 9.60 -29.83 5.36
N PRO A 100 8.79 -30.81 4.89
CA PRO A 100 7.80 -30.59 3.83
C PRO A 100 6.71 -29.57 4.20
N LYS A 101 6.46 -29.34 5.49
CA LYS A 101 5.47 -28.36 5.98
C LYS A 101 6.05 -26.97 6.18
N HIS A 102 7.36 -26.78 6.07
CA HIS A 102 7.98 -25.48 6.22
C HIS A 102 7.71 -24.61 4.96
N LYS A 103 7.37 -23.33 5.14
CA LYS A 103 7.03 -22.43 4.01
C LYS A 103 8.13 -22.34 2.94
N LEU A 104 9.41 -22.36 3.33
CA LEU A 104 10.53 -22.36 2.38
C LEU A 104 10.61 -23.63 1.52
N SER A 105 9.92 -24.71 1.88
CA SER A 105 9.97 -25.96 1.12
C SER A 105 9.30 -25.84 -0.24
N THR A 106 8.22 -25.08 -0.35
CA THR A 106 7.59 -24.79 -1.66
C THR A 106 8.54 -23.97 -2.54
N ARG A 107 9.16 -22.91 -2.01
CA ARG A 107 10.17 -22.13 -2.74
C ARG A 107 11.35 -23.00 -3.18
N SER A 108 11.91 -23.79 -2.26
CA SER A 108 13.06 -24.64 -2.56
C SER A 108 12.74 -25.70 -3.63
N ARG A 109 11.54 -26.28 -3.59
CA ARG A 109 11.08 -27.21 -4.64
C ARG A 109 10.94 -26.52 -5.99
N TYR A 110 10.42 -25.27 -5.99
CA TYR A 110 10.31 -24.48 -7.20
C TYR A 110 11.69 -24.15 -7.79
N LEU A 111 12.66 -23.71 -6.96
CA LEU A 111 14.03 -23.42 -7.42
C LEU A 111 14.74 -24.66 -7.94
N ALA A 112 14.62 -25.79 -7.23
CA ALA A 112 15.13 -27.07 -7.70
C ALA A 112 14.51 -27.49 -9.05
N ALA A 113 13.19 -27.28 -9.22
CA ALA A 113 12.52 -27.58 -10.49
C ALA A 113 13.07 -26.69 -11.61
N GLN A 114 13.28 -25.40 -11.38
CA GLN A 114 13.86 -24.48 -12.37
C GLN A 114 15.25 -24.93 -12.84
N MET A 115 16.13 -25.34 -11.92
CA MET A 115 17.46 -25.83 -12.25
C MET A 115 17.38 -27.06 -13.17
N LEU A 116 16.37 -27.91 -13.01
CA LEU A 116 16.22 -29.19 -13.73
C LEU A 116 15.45 -29.08 -15.06
N VAL A 117 14.87 -27.91 -15.40
CA VAL A 117 14.02 -27.74 -16.61
C VAL A 117 14.72 -28.22 -17.88
N LYS A 118 16.01 -27.90 -18.06
CA LYS A 118 16.78 -28.23 -19.26
C LYS A 118 17.32 -29.66 -19.24
N GLU A 119 17.96 -30.05 -18.15
CA GLU A 119 18.68 -31.31 -18.07
C GLU A 119 17.82 -32.50 -17.71
N LYS A 120 16.83 -32.32 -16.81
CA LYS A 120 15.96 -33.39 -16.30
C LYS A 120 14.50 -32.94 -16.28
N PRO A 121 13.89 -32.58 -17.44
CA PRO A 121 12.57 -32.00 -17.53
C PRO A 121 11.45 -32.88 -16.92
N GLN A 122 11.61 -34.19 -16.88
CA GLN A 122 10.62 -35.07 -16.26
C GLN A 122 10.61 -34.95 -14.71
N ILE A 123 11.77 -34.72 -14.10
CA ILE A 123 11.87 -34.46 -12.64
C ILE A 123 11.33 -33.08 -12.33
N ALA A 124 11.73 -32.07 -13.12
CA ALA A 124 11.22 -30.71 -13.01
C ALA A 124 9.69 -30.69 -13.08
N LYS A 125 9.10 -31.42 -14.06
CA LYS A 125 7.65 -31.56 -14.21
C LYS A 125 6.98 -32.09 -12.94
N LYS A 126 7.49 -33.15 -12.33
CA LYS A 126 6.95 -33.71 -11.08
C LYS A 126 7.00 -32.68 -9.93
N TYR A 127 8.07 -31.89 -9.83
CA TYR A 127 8.18 -30.89 -8.80
C TYR A 127 7.17 -29.75 -9.00
N PHE A 128 6.99 -29.27 -10.24
CA PHE A 128 5.99 -28.24 -10.55
C PHE A 128 4.55 -28.73 -10.33
N GLU A 129 4.22 -29.94 -10.76
CA GLU A 129 2.91 -30.57 -10.52
C GLU A 129 2.60 -30.71 -9.02
N TYR A 130 3.60 -31.10 -8.22
CA TYR A 130 3.47 -31.13 -6.76
C TYR A 130 3.14 -29.75 -6.19
N ILE A 131 3.82 -28.69 -6.64
CA ILE A 131 3.58 -27.33 -6.16
C ILE A 131 2.16 -26.88 -6.50
N ILE A 132 1.70 -27.11 -7.72
CA ILE A 132 0.34 -26.74 -8.16
C ILE A 132 -0.72 -27.46 -7.31
N THR A 133 -0.51 -28.73 -6.97
CA THR A 133 -1.49 -29.50 -6.20
C THR A 133 -1.45 -29.19 -4.68
N GLN A 134 -0.28 -28.99 -4.10
CA GLN A 134 -0.12 -28.82 -2.65
C GLN A 134 -0.04 -27.36 -2.17
N ALA A 135 0.23 -26.43 -3.07
CA ALA A 135 0.42 -25.01 -2.77
C ALA A 135 -0.29 -24.10 -3.79
N SER A 136 -1.49 -24.49 -4.23
CA SER A 136 -2.27 -23.88 -5.33
C SER A 136 -2.47 -22.36 -5.22
N ASN A 137 -2.50 -21.81 -4.01
CA ASN A 137 -2.71 -20.37 -3.74
C ASN A 137 -1.41 -19.57 -3.64
N THR A 138 -0.30 -20.08 -4.17
CA THR A 138 1.00 -19.39 -4.11
C THR A 138 1.44 -18.91 -5.49
N ASP A 139 2.24 -17.86 -5.52
CA ASP A 139 2.89 -17.37 -6.74
C ASP A 139 3.77 -18.45 -7.39
N TYR A 140 4.30 -19.37 -6.58
CA TYR A 140 5.07 -20.52 -7.07
C TYR A 140 4.21 -21.50 -7.87
N ALA A 141 2.95 -21.71 -7.47
CA ALA A 141 2.02 -22.55 -8.24
C ALA A 141 1.70 -21.89 -9.59
N ILE A 142 1.42 -20.59 -9.58
CA ILE A 142 1.16 -19.81 -10.80
C ILE A 142 2.39 -19.87 -11.74
N ALA A 143 3.59 -19.62 -11.21
CA ALA A 143 4.81 -19.68 -12.00
C ALA A 143 5.15 -21.12 -12.47
N SER A 144 4.74 -22.16 -11.73
CA SER A 144 4.90 -23.55 -12.13
C SER A 144 4.08 -23.90 -13.38
N GLU A 145 2.89 -23.31 -13.54
CA GLU A 145 2.09 -23.47 -14.76
C GLU A 145 2.85 -22.99 -16.01
N TYR A 146 3.50 -21.82 -15.93
CA TYR A 146 4.36 -21.34 -17.01
C TYR A 146 5.44 -22.36 -17.41
N TYR A 147 6.18 -22.90 -16.42
CA TYR A 147 7.26 -23.85 -16.71
C TYR A 147 6.75 -25.19 -17.25
N LEU A 148 5.57 -25.64 -16.85
CA LEU A 148 4.94 -26.82 -17.47
C LEU A 148 4.61 -26.58 -18.95
N GLY A 149 4.12 -25.41 -19.31
CA GLY A 149 3.93 -24.99 -20.70
C GLY A 149 5.25 -25.01 -21.48
N VAL A 150 6.33 -24.47 -20.91
CA VAL A 150 7.68 -24.48 -21.52
C VAL A 150 8.21 -25.92 -21.70
N ILE A 151 8.06 -26.79 -20.69
CA ILE A 151 8.50 -28.19 -20.77
C ILE A 151 7.73 -28.95 -21.87
N LEU A 152 6.42 -28.73 -22.00
CA LEU A 152 5.63 -29.35 -23.07
C LEU A 152 6.03 -28.83 -24.45
N LYS A 153 6.19 -27.50 -24.60
CA LYS A 153 6.62 -26.87 -25.85
C LYS A 153 7.94 -27.46 -26.35
N ASN A 154 8.92 -27.66 -25.46
CA ASN A 154 10.26 -28.16 -25.79
C ASN A 154 10.29 -29.64 -26.15
N LYS A 155 9.19 -30.40 -25.95
CA LYS A 155 9.10 -31.80 -26.36
C LYS A 155 8.86 -32.02 -27.87
N ASN A 156 8.66 -30.95 -28.64
CA ASN A 156 8.41 -30.96 -30.08
C ASN A 156 7.27 -31.89 -30.53
N GLN A 157 6.29 -32.17 -29.67
CA GLN A 157 5.09 -32.91 -30.02
C GLN A 157 4.05 -31.93 -30.59
N ASN A 158 3.80 -32.03 -31.92
CA ASN A 158 2.97 -31.08 -32.67
C ASN A 158 1.50 -31.51 -32.81
N THR A 159 0.95 -32.32 -31.90
CA THR A 159 -0.48 -32.68 -31.94
C THR A 159 -1.36 -31.51 -31.48
N ALA A 160 -2.58 -31.43 -32.02
CA ALA A 160 -3.54 -30.37 -31.62
C ALA A 160 -3.78 -30.35 -30.10
N SER A 161 -3.93 -31.52 -29.47
CA SER A 161 -4.13 -31.64 -28.02
C SER A 161 -2.94 -31.06 -27.21
N VAL A 162 -1.70 -31.34 -27.61
CA VAL A 162 -0.51 -30.82 -26.91
C VAL A 162 -0.39 -29.32 -27.07
N LYS A 163 -0.70 -28.80 -28.24
CA LYS A 163 -0.73 -27.35 -28.48
C LYS A 163 -1.77 -26.64 -27.59
N GLU A 164 -2.95 -27.24 -27.46
CA GLU A 164 -4.01 -26.73 -26.58
C GLU A 164 -3.59 -26.77 -25.11
N ASP A 165 -2.96 -27.85 -24.64
CA ASP A 165 -2.43 -27.95 -23.28
C ASP A 165 -1.39 -26.84 -23.01
N ILE A 166 -0.47 -26.60 -23.94
CA ILE A 166 0.55 -25.54 -23.82
C ILE A 166 -0.13 -24.17 -23.69
N GLN A 167 -1.11 -23.88 -24.54
CA GLN A 167 -1.86 -22.63 -24.47
C GLN A 167 -2.62 -22.49 -23.17
N ASN A 168 -3.24 -23.56 -22.67
CA ASN A 168 -3.96 -23.56 -21.39
C ASN A 168 -3.04 -23.18 -20.23
N TYR A 169 -1.80 -23.67 -20.19
CA TYR A 169 -0.83 -23.29 -19.17
C TYR A 169 -0.47 -21.81 -19.24
N PHE A 170 -0.18 -21.27 -20.42
CA PHE A 170 0.15 -19.84 -20.57
C PHE A 170 -1.07 -18.95 -20.30
N ARG A 171 -2.26 -19.36 -20.74
CA ARG A 171 -3.53 -18.67 -20.45
C ARG A 171 -3.79 -18.57 -18.95
N HIS A 172 -3.67 -19.70 -18.22
CA HIS A 172 -3.83 -19.73 -16.76
C HIS A 172 -2.82 -18.82 -16.07
N TYR A 173 -1.56 -18.89 -16.47
CA TYR A 173 -0.53 -18.02 -15.92
C TYR A 173 -0.88 -16.55 -16.14
N LEU A 174 -1.19 -16.13 -17.36
CA LEU A 174 -1.47 -14.72 -17.67
C LEU A 174 -2.76 -14.20 -17.02
N LYS A 175 -3.78 -15.04 -16.87
CA LYS A 175 -5.01 -14.67 -16.14
C LYS A 175 -4.74 -14.35 -14.67
N LYS A 176 -3.83 -15.08 -14.05
CA LYS A 176 -3.50 -14.91 -12.62
C LYS A 176 -2.39 -13.87 -12.36
N ALA A 177 -1.45 -13.74 -13.27
CA ALA A 177 -0.29 -12.89 -13.14
C ALA A 177 0.06 -12.14 -14.44
N PRO A 178 -0.81 -11.24 -14.95
CA PRO A 178 -0.58 -10.53 -16.21
C PRO A 178 0.62 -9.57 -16.13
N SER A 179 1.00 -9.09 -14.94
CA SER A 179 2.20 -8.28 -14.67
C SER A 179 3.32 -9.09 -14.00
N GLY A 180 3.22 -10.41 -13.95
CA GLY A 180 4.21 -11.29 -13.35
C GLY A 180 5.53 -11.32 -14.14
N ARG A 181 6.63 -11.58 -13.46
CA ARG A 181 7.99 -11.57 -14.04
C ARG A 181 8.15 -12.39 -15.33
N LEU A 182 7.36 -13.46 -15.51
CA LEU A 182 7.42 -14.35 -16.66
C LEU A 182 6.36 -14.02 -17.73
N ALA A 183 5.55 -12.97 -17.54
CA ALA A 183 4.36 -12.73 -18.36
C ALA A 183 4.70 -12.43 -19.83
N LEU A 184 5.68 -11.58 -20.11
CA LEU A 184 6.11 -11.35 -21.50
C LEU A 184 6.67 -12.60 -22.15
N ASN A 185 7.40 -13.43 -21.38
CA ASN A 185 7.89 -14.70 -21.88
C ASN A 185 6.73 -15.68 -22.17
N ALA A 186 5.67 -15.65 -21.36
CA ALA A 186 4.48 -16.45 -21.60
C ALA A 186 3.76 -16.01 -22.88
N VAL A 187 3.60 -14.70 -23.11
CA VAL A 187 3.05 -14.14 -24.37
C VAL A 187 3.89 -14.61 -25.57
N ASN A 188 5.21 -14.47 -25.51
CA ASN A 188 6.09 -14.86 -26.61
C ASN A 188 6.00 -16.36 -26.91
N ASN A 189 6.10 -17.19 -25.87
CA ASN A 189 6.00 -18.63 -26.00
C ASN A 189 4.63 -19.08 -26.51
N TRP A 190 3.55 -18.40 -26.14
CA TRP A 190 2.20 -18.70 -26.61
C TRP A 190 2.04 -18.36 -28.09
N LEU A 191 2.50 -17.19 -28.52
CA LEU A 191 2.47 -16.79 -29.93
C LEU A 191 3.28 -17.74 -30.82
N ASP A 192 4.39 -18.29 -30.32
CA ASP A 192 5.20 -19.27 -31.06
C ASP A 192 4.49 -20.63 -31.30
N VAL A 193 3.48 -20.93 -30.48
CA VAL A 193 2.67 -22.17 -30.66
C VAL A 193 1.74 -22.05 -31.85
N ASP A 194 1.29 -20.84 -32.15
CA ASP A 194 0.44 -20.45 -33.29
C ASP A 194 -0.70 -21.43 -33.59
N TYR A 195 -1.60 -21.62 -32.61
CA TYR A 195 -2.70 -22.56 -32.72
C TYR A 195 -3.99 -21.96 -32.15
N ASN A 196 -5.01 -21.74 -33.00
CA ASN A 196 -6.37 -21.34 -32.61
C ASN A 196 -6.47 -20.34 -31.46
N ILE A 197 -5.72 -19.23 -31.53
CA ILE A 197 -5.74 -18.17 -30.52
C ILE A 197 -7.07 -17.43 -30.64
N SER A 198 -7.85 -17.41 -29.56
CA SER A 198 -9.13 -16.72 -29.51
C SER A 198 -8.97 -15.18 -29.39
N SER A 199 -10.05 -14.45 -29.66
CA SER A 199 -10.12 -13.01 -29.46
C SER A 199 -9.77 -12.59 -28.03
N ASP A 200 -10.33 -13.28 -27.02
CA ASP A 200 -10.07 -13.05 -25.60
C ASP A 200 -8.61 -13.32 -25.22
N ASP A 201 -7.98 -14.29 -25.88
CA ASP A 201 -6.57 -14.61 -25.67
C ASP A 201 -5.68 -13.48 -26.19
N TYR A 202 -6.03 -12.92 -27.38
CA TYR A 202 -5.34 -11.75 -27.89
C TYR A 202 -5.50 -10.54 -26.99
N LEU A 203 -6.70 -10.32 -26.43
CA LEU A 203 -6.94 -9.24 -25.46
C LEU A 203 -6.12 -9.42 -24.18
N LEU A 204 -6.06 -10.64 -23.65
CA LEU A 204 -5.24 -10.98 -22.47
C LEU A 204 -3.75 -10.73 -22.73
N MET A 205 -3.23 -11.14 -23.87
CA MET A 205 -1.84 -10.91 -24.27
C MET A 205 -1.54 -9.43 -24.49
N ALA A 206 -2.47 -8.70 -25.12
CA ALA A 206 -2.36 -7.25 -25.34
C ALA A 206 -2.30 -6.48 -24.03
N ASN A 207 -3.17 -6.82 -23.06
CA ASN A 207 -3.13 -6.22 -21.73
C ASN A 207 -1.79 -6.49 -21.03
N THR A 208 -1.26 -7.71 -21.15
CA THR A 208 0.08 -8.03 -20.62
C THR A 208 1.15 -7.16 -21.24
N CYS A 209 1.19 -7.05 -22.58
CA CYS A 209 2.16 -6.20 -23.26
C CYS A 209 2.04 -4.74 -22.84
N TYR A 210 0.82 -4.21 -22.72
CA TYR A 210 0.57 -2.84 -22.22
C TYR A 210 1.15 -2.62 -20.82
N LEU A 211 0.94 -3.56 -19.89
CA LEU A 211 1.45 -3.46 -18.52
C LEU A 211 2.98 -3.43 -18.42
N PHE A 212 3.67 -3.96 -19.43
CA PHE A 212 5.13 -3.94 -19.53
C PHE A 212 5.69 -2.82 -20.41
N GLY A 213 4.84 -1.93 -20.93
CA GLY A 213 5.28 -0.84 -21.80
C GLY A 213 5.57 -1.24 -23.26
N GLU A 214 5.23 -2.48 -23.66
CA GLU A 214 5.37 -3.00 -25.04
C GLU A 214 4.16 -2.56 -25.87
N TYR A 215 4.00 -1.23 -26.02
CA TYR A 215 2.78 -0.61 -26.57
C TYR A 215 2.53 -0.92 -28.04
N GLU A 216 3.57 -0.98 -28.87
CA GLU A 216 3.47 -1.35 -30.28
C GLU A 216 2.96 -2.78 -30.44
N LYS A 217 3.52 -3.69 -29.65
CA LYS A 217 3.10 -5.10 -29.64
C LYS A 217 1.67 -5.24 -29.12
N ALA A 218 1.31 -4.49 -28.08
CA ALA A 218 -0.07 -4.43 -27.61
C ALA A 218 -1.03 -3.98 -28.70
N ALA A 219 -0.68 -2.94 -29.49
CA ALA A 219 -1.49 -2.44 -30.60
C ALA A 219 -1.68 -3.50 -31.71
N GLU A 220 -0.65 -4.29 -32.02
CA GLU A 220 -0.75 -5.40 -32.99
C GLU A 220 -1.72 -6.50 -32.53
N LEU A 221 -1.66 -6.85 -31.23
CA LEU A 221 -2.55 -7.86 -30.65
C LEU A 221 -3.99 -7.36 -30.54
N LEU A 222 -4.20 -6.09 -30.18
CA LEU A 222 -5.52 -5.45 -30.12
C LEU A 222 -6.25 -5.46 -31.49
N LYS A 223 -5.52 -5.40 -32.62
CA LYS A 223 -6.12 -5.52 -33.96
C LYS A 223 -6.73 -6.91 -34.23
N LYS A 224 -6.26 -7.95 -33.52
CA LYS A 224 -6.72 -9.32 -33.62
C LYS A 224 -7.80 -9.68 -32.59
N ALA A 225 -7.97 -8.84 -31.57
CA ALA A 225 -9.00 -8.97 -30.54
C ALA A 225 -10.34 -8.32 -30.99
N ASP A 226 -11.45 -8.70 -30.31
CA ASP A 226 -12.76 -8.10 -30.60
C ASP A 226 -12.74 -6.60 -30.24
N GLN A 227 -13.06 -5.78 -31.21
CA GLN A 227 -13.09 -4.33 -31.04
C GLN A 227 -14.17 -3.83 -30.09
N ASN A 228 -15.18 -4.65 -29.80
CA ASN A 228 -16.21 -4.29 -28.83
C ASN A 228 -15.72 -4.39 -27.39
N GLU A 229 -14.83 -5.32 -27.10
CA GLU A 229 -14.32 -5.60 -25.75
C GLU A 229 -12.99 -4.90 -25.47
N ASN A 230 -12.23 -4.56 -26.50
CA ASN A 230 -10.86 -4.07 -26.34
C ASN A 230 -10.73 -2.54 -26.33
N TRP A 231 -11.78 -1.78 -26.66
CA TRP A 231 -11.66 -0.34 -26.93
C TRP A 231 -11.09 0.48 -25.75
N ALA A 232 -11.41 0.15 -24.51
CA ALA A 232 -10.88 0.88 -23.35
C ALA A 232 -9.36 0.64 -23.17
N LEU A 233 -8.88 -0.59 -23.39
CA LEU A 233 -7.46 -0.88 -23.41
C LEU A 233 -6.76 -0.22 -24.61
N ASP A 234 -7.41 -0.16 -25.78
CA ASP A 234 -6.89 0.52 -26.96
C ASP A 234 -6.79 2.05 -26.76
N VAL A 235 -7.71 2.66 -25.99
CA VAL A 235 -7.60 4.07 -25.55
C VAL A 235 -6.32 4.27 -24.74
N LYS A 236 -6.09 3.44 -23.72
CA LYS A 236 -4.90 3.53 -22.86
C LYS A 236 -3.62 3.34 -23.67
N ASN A 237 -3.61 2.36 -24.55
CA ASN A 237 -2.46 2.06 -25.41
C ASN A 237 -2.18 3.17 -26.41
N SER A 238 -3.23 3.72 -27.04
CA SER A 238 -3.12 4.86 -27.96
C SER A 238 -2.59 6.11 -27.26
N TYR A 239 -3.04 6.36 -26.01
CA TYR A 239 -2.51 7.44 -25.18
C TYR A 239 -1.01 7.26 -24.89
N ALA A 240 -0.59 6.06 -24.53
CA ALA A 240 0.81 5.73 -24.26
C ALA A 240 1.69 5.86 -25.51
N LEU A 241 1.15 5.60 -26.69
CA LEU A 241 1.80 5.81 -27.99
C LEU A 241 1.74 7.26 -28.50
N ASN A 242 1.18 8.20 -27.70
CA ASN A 242 0.93 9.60 -28.07
C ASN A 242 -0.03 9.78 -29.27
N ASP A 243 -0.81 8.76 -29.64
CA ASP A 243 -1.90 8.87 -30.62
C ASP A 243 -3.17 9.39 -29.94
N TYR A 244 -3.13 10.65 -29.55
CA TYR A 244 -4.19 11.32 -28.80
C TYR A 244 -5.50 11.45 -29.59
N SER A 245 -5.40 11.56 -30.89
CA SER A 245 -6.57 11.64 -31.80
C SER A 245 -7.33 10.32 -31.79
N ARG A 246 -6.60 9.20 -31.93
CA ARG A 246 -7.16 7.86 -31.84
C ARG A 246 -7.78 7.60 -30.46
N ALA A 247 -7.08 7.94 -29.37
CA ALA A 247 -7.58 7.77 -28.03
C ALA A 247 -8.93 8.48 -27.81
N LYS A 248 -9.08 9.73 -28.27
CA LYS A 248 -10.34 10.46 -28.21
C LYS A 248 -11.46 9.81 -29.02
N ASN A 249 -11.18 9.46 -30.26
CA ASN A 249 -12.15 8.82 -31.13
C ASN A 249 -12.66 7.48 -30.60
N LEU A 250 -11.75 6.67 -30.04
CA LEU A 250 -12.09 5.39 -29.41
C LEU A 250 -12.99 5.59 -28.18
N THR A 251 -12.72 6.60 -27.36
CA THR A 251 -13.54 6.92 -26.19
C THR A 251 -14.95 7.33 -26.59
N GLU A 252 -15.10 8.24 -27.56
CA GLU A 252 -16.41 8.67 -28.04
C GLU A 252 -17.23 7.51 -28.63
N ASN A 253 -16.61 6.72 -29.52
CA ASN A 253 -17.27 5.57 -30.14
C ASN A 253 -17.59 4.46 -29.11
N GLY A 254 -16.68 4.22 -28.16
CA GLY A 254 -16.86 3.24 -27.10
C GLY A 254 -18.04 3.58 -26.20
N LEU A 255 -18.14 4.82 -25.76
CA LEU A 255 -19.26 5.30 -24.94
C LEU A 255 -20.61 5.26 -25.67
N GLN A 256 -20.61 5.55 -26.96
CA GLN A 256 -21.84 5.60 -27.76
C GLN A 256 -22.39 4.20 -28.07
N LYS A 257 -21.52 3.22 -28.39
CA LYS A 257 -21.95 1.96 -29.01
C LYS A 257 -21.52 0.72 -28.24
N ARG A 258 -20.53 0.78 -27.37
CA ARG A 258 -19.81 -0.39 -26.85
C ARG A 258 -19.59 -0.39 -25.33
N SER A 259 -20.23 0.50 -24.58
CA SER A 259 -20.03 0.63 -23.13
C SER A 259 -20.47 -0.61 -22.34
N GLN A 260 -21.39 -1.43 -22.87
CA GLN A 260 -21.85 -2.66 -22.23
C GLN A 260 -20.80 -3.79 -22.18
N TYR A 261 -19.83 -3.77 -23.08
CA TYR A 261 -18.83 -4.85 -23.23
C TYR A 261 -17.58 -4.66 -22.37
N VAL A 262 -17.40 -3.49 -21.77
CA VAL A 262 -16.23 -3.16 -20.92
C VAL A 262 -16.67 -2.97 -19.47
N ASP A 263 -15.78 -3.23 -18.53
CA ASP A 263 -16.04 -2.93 -17.12
C ASP A 263 -16.08 -1.42 -16.87
N GLU A 264 -16.63 -1.03 -15.73
CA GLU A 264 -16.85 0.38 -15.42
C GLU A 264 -15.53 1.12 -15.14
N ASP A 265 -14.54 0.44 -14.54
CA ASP A 265 -13.24 1.04 -14.24
C ASP A 265 -12.46 1.36 -15.53
N GLY A 266 -12.46 0.47 -16.50
CA GLY A 266 -11.87 0.73 -17.81
C GLY A 266 -12.53 1.90 -18.57
N ILE A 267 -13.85 2.03 -18.43
CA ILE A 267 -14.59 3.18 -18.98
C ILE A 267 -14.21 4.49 -18.28
N ILE A 268 -14.11 4.49 -16.96
CA ILE A 268 -13.69 5.65 -16.17
C ILE A 268 -12.30 6.09 -16.57
N GLU A 269 -11.34 5.15 -16.68
CA GLU A 269 -9.99 5.46 -17.14
C GLU A 269 -9.96 6.08 -18.56
N ALA A 270 -10.76 5.55 -19.48
CA ALA A 270 -10.86 6.11 -20.84
C ALA A 270 -11.46 7.53 -20.84
N ILE A 271 -12.47 7.78 -20.01
CA ILE A 271 -13.03 9.12 -19.81
C ILE A 271 -11.97 10.07 -19.24
N ASP A 272 -11.22 9.67 -18.23
CA ASP A 272 -10.19 10.48 -17.60
C ASP A 272 -9.08 10.85 -18.59
N ILE A 273 -8.64 9.90 -19.42
CA ILE A 273 -7.69 10.18 -20.52
C ILE A 273 -8.27 11.22 -21.49
N TYR A 274 -9.51 11.07 -21.91
CA TYR A 274 -10.16 12.03 -22.79
C TYR A 274 -10.19 13.44 -22.17
N LEU A 275 -10.51 13.55 -20.89
CA LEU A 275 -10.55 14.81 -20.15
C LEU A 275 -9.18 15.45 -19.99
N GLN A 276 -8.13 14.65 -19.78
CA GLN A 276 -6.75 15.14 -19.75
C GLN A 276 -6.30 15.74 -21.08
N LEU A 277 -6.74 15.13 -22.18
CA LEU A 277 -6.44 15.57 -23.54
C LEU A 277 -7.31 16.75 -24.01
N SER A 278 -8.25 17.22 -23.20
CA SER A 278 -9.21 18.25 -23.56
C SER A 278 -8.83 19.62 -23.01
N GLN A 279 -8.97 20.67 -23.79
CA GLN A 279 -8.64 22.05 -23.39
C GLN A 279 -9.56 22.55 -22.26
N THR A 280 -10.85 22.19 -22.30
CA THR A 280 -11.86 22.60 -21.32
C THR A 280 -12.62 21.37 -20.82
N LYS A 281 -12.43 21.03 -19.55
CA LYS A 281 -13.07 19.86 -18.95
C LYS A 281 -14.61 19.90 -18.97
N PRO A 282 -15.29 21.03 -18.61
CA PRO A 282 -16.75 21.08 -18.65
C PRO A 282 -17.36 20.76 -20.02
N GLN A 283 -16.81 21.33 -21.10
CA GLN A 283 -17.29 21.08 -22.45
C GLN A 283 -17.04 19.62 -22.87
N ALA A 284 -15.90 19.06 -22.48
CA ALA A 284 -15.59 17.67 -22.74
C ALA A 284 -16.56 16.71 -22.00
N VAL A 285 -16.91 17.00 -20.75
CA VAL A 285 -17.92 16.24 -20.01
C VAL A 285 -19.28 16.31 -20.70
N ASP A 286 -19.74 17.50 -21.13
CA ASP A 286 -21.02 17.66 -21.82
C ASP A 286 -21.01 16.91 -23.17
N ARG A 287 -19.90 16.95 -23.91
CA ARG A 287 -19.72 16.17 -25.15
C ARG A 287 -19.87 14.68 -24.90
N LEU A 288 -19.13 14.13 -23.93
CA LEU A 288 -19.19 12.71 -23.61
C LEU A 288 -20.58 12.29 -23.07
N LEU A 289 -21.24 13.14 -22.28
CA LEU A 289 -22.60 12.90 -21.83
C LEU A 289 -23.61 12.80 -22.97
N SER A 290 -23.44 13.61 -24.02
CA SER A 290 -24.32 13.55 -25.18
C SER A 290 -24.18 12.25 -25.97
N LEU A 291 -23.03 11.61 -25.91
CA LEU A 291 -22.69 10.35 -26.59
C LEU A 291 -22.98 9.11 -25.72
N SER A 292 -22.88 9.23 -24.40
CA SER A 292 -22.99 8.09 -23.49
C SER A 292 -24.44 7.62 -23.34
N THR A 293 -24.69 6.34 -23.65
CA THR A 293 -26.00 5.70 -23.53
C THR A 293 -26.07 4.65 -22.42
N GLY A 294 -24.93 4.22 -21.87
CA GLY A 294 -24.84 3.12 -20.90
C GLY A 294 -23.87 3.39 -19.74
N LYS A 295 -23.04 2.42 -19.44
CA LYS A 295 -21.99 2.51 -18.40
C LYS A 295 -21.10 3.75 -18.62
N GLY A 296 -20.60 4.33 -17.54
CA GLY A 296 -19.82 5.57 -17.54
C GLY A 296 -20.68 6.85 -17.45
N ARG A 297 -21.99 6.76 -17.73
CA ARG A 297 -22.87 7.94 -17.69
C ARG A 297 -23.06 8.48 -16.28
N GLU A 298 -23.11 7.61 -15.28
CA GLU A 298 -23.18 8.02 -13.88
C GLU A 298 -21.93 8.82 -13.48
N TYR A 299 -20.74 8.35 -13.84
CA TYR A 299 -19.48 9.06 -13.61
C TYR A 299 -19.46 10.44 -14.29
N LEU A 300 -19.83 10.50 -15.57
CA LEU A 300 -19.91 11.78 -16.30
C LEU A 300 -20.92 12.75 -15.66
N LEU A 301 -22.06 12.27 -15.14
CA LEU A 301 -23.01 13.11 -14.41
C LEU A 301 -22.42 13.60 -13.09
N SER A 302 -21.68 12.78 -12.35
CA SER A 302 -21.00 13.21 -11.12
C SER A 302 -20.01 14.34 -11.42
N LEU A 303 -19.16 14.19 -12.46
CA LEU A 303 -18.23 15.21 -12.91
C LEU A 303 -18.94 16.50 -13.38
N LYS A 304 -20.09 16.37 -14.07
CA LYS A 304 -20.92 17.54 -14.43
C LYS A 304 -21.36 18.29 -13.18
N CYS A 305 -21.87 17.57 -12.17
CA CYS A 305 -22.36 18.18 -10.92
C CYS A 305 -21.26 18.88 -10.13
N GLU A 306 -20.00 18.45 -10.24
CA GLU A 306 -18.88 19.16 -9.64
C GLU A 306 -18.62 20.53 -10.28
N ASN A 307 -18.87 20.66 -11.58
CA ASN A 307 -18.52 21.80 -12.40
C ASN A 307 -19.67 22.81 -12.67
N VAL A 308 -20.90 22.52 -12.28
CA VAL A 308 -22.02 23.48 -12.40
C VAL A 308 -21.95 24.57 -11.34
N SER A 309 -22.71 25.66 -11.55
CA SER A 309 -22.81 26.76 -10.59
C SER A 309 -23.32 26.27 -9.22
N GLN A 310 -22.98 26.96 -8.15
CA GLN A 310 -23.42 26.57 -6.80
C GLN A 310 -24.94 26.47 -6.67
N ASN A 311 -25.70 27.30 -7.38
CA ASN A 311 -27.16 27.28 -7.38
C ASN A 311 -27.71 26.01 -8.06
N ASP A 312 -27.05 25.49 -9.07
CA ASP A 312 -27.49 24.33 -9.85
C ASP A 312 -27.01 22.99 -9.26
N LYS A 313 -26.04 23.02 -8.33
CA LYS A 313 -25.45 21.81 -7.75
C LYS A 313 -26.50 20.89 -7.12
N THR A 314 -27.40 21.44 -6.34
CA THR A 314 -28.43 20.64 -5.66
C THR A 314 -29.34 19.93 -6.65
N ALA A 315 -29.79 20.64 -7.68
CA ALA A 315 -30.65 20.07 -8.74
C ALA A 315 -29.88 18.97 -9.53
N CYS A 316 -28.60 19.21 -9.83
CA CYS A 316 -27.75 18.26 -10.54
C CYS A 316 -27.55 16.96 -9.74
N TYR A 317 -27.15 17.05 -8.48
CA TYR A 317 -26.97 15.87 -7.63
C TYR A 317 -28.30 15.15 -7.33
N SER A 318 -29.42 15.87 -7.23
CA SER A 318 -30.74 15.26 -7.09
C SER A 318 -31.09 14.43 -8.33
N ASN A 319 -30.83 14.95 -9.53
CA ASN A 319 -31.02 14.19 -10.77
C ASN A 319 -30.11 12.97 -10.86
N LEU A 320 -28.84 13.09 -10.46
CA LEU A 320 -27.91 11.97 -10.40
C LEU A 320 -28.45 10.87 -9.46
N TYR A 321 -28.81 11.23 -8.23
CA TYR A 321 -29.32 10.29 -7.23
C TYR A 321 -30.65 9.62 -7.65
N LEU A 322 -31.56 10.37 -8.27
CA LEU A 322 -32.84 9.83 -8.77
C LEU A 322 -32.63 8.80 -9.88
N LYS A 323 -31.64 9.04 -10.77
CA LYS A 323 -31.35 8.12 -11.87
C LYS A 323 -30.58 6.88 -11.42
N TYR A 324 -29.67 7.03 -10.45
CA TYR A 324 -28.78 5.99 -9.98
C TYR A 324 -28.84 5.87 -8.44
N PRO A 325 -29.98 5.47 -7.83
CA PRO A 325 -30.13 5.51 -6.38
C PRO A 325 -29.24 4.52 -5.62
N ASN A 326 -28.67 3.52 -6.31
CA ASN A 326 -27.74 2.52 -5.78
C ASN A 326 -26.41 2.51 -6.54
N GLY A 327 -26.13 3.56 -7.29
CA GLY A 327 -24.91 3.67 -8.09
C GLY A 327 -23.68 3.97 -7.23
N ARG A 328 -22.54 3.94 -7.90
CA ARG A 328 -21.21 4.14 -7.28
C ARG A 328 -21.06 5.54 -6.66
N PHE A 329 -21.70 6.56 -7.27
CA PHE A 329 -21.59 7.97 -6.85
C PHE A 329 -22.81 8.46 -6.04
N SER A 330 -23.75 7.58 -5.74
CA SER A 330 -25.02 7.93 -5.07
C SER A 330 -24.84 8.41 -3.64
N ALA A 331 -23.89 7.80 -2.89
CA ALA A 331 -23.58 8.24 -1.53
C ALA A 331 -23.09 9.69 -1.51
N ASP A 332 -22.14 10.01 -2.41
CA ASP A 332 -21.58 11.35 -2.50
C ASP A 332 -22.61 12.37 -3.04
N ALA A 333 -23.48 11.96 -3.98
CA ALA A 333 -24.57 12.80 -4.45
C ALA A 333 -25.53 13.17 -3.30
N LEU A 334 -25.94 12.19 -2.50
CA LEU A 334 -26.85 12.40 -1.37
C LEU A 334 -26.18 13.26 -0.28
N ALA A 335 -24.87 13.07 -0.02
CA ALA A 335 -24.09 13.88 0.90
C ALA A 335 -23.98 15.35 0.44
N ASN A 336 -23.81 15.59 -0.87
CA ASN A 336 -23.80 16.94 -1.43
C ASN A 336 -25.17 17.63 -1.32
N ILE A 337 -26.27 16.91 -1.56
CA ILE A 337 -27.62 17.41 -1.35
C ILE A 337 -27.85 17.77 0.12
N PHE A 338 -27.46 16.89 1.04
CA PHE A 338 -27.50 17.11 2.48
C PHE A 338 -26.80 18.42 2.88
N PHE A 339 -25.57 18.60 2.43
CA PHE A 339 -24.79 19.78 2.75
C PHE A 339 -25.36 21.07 2.13
N ALA A 340 -25.91 20.98 0.92
CA ALA A 340 -26.60 22.11 0.28
C ALA A 340 -27.85 22.53 1.07
N LYS A 341 -28.60 21.59 1.62
CA LYS A 341 -29.76 21.87 2.48
C LYS A 341 -29.36 22.53 3.80
N ILE A 342 -28.22 22.15 4.39
CA ILE A 342 -27.67 22.87 5.56
C ILE A 342 -27.36 24.32 5.21
N LYS A 343 -26.69 24.54 4.07
CA LYS A 343 -26.30 25.90 3.62
C LYS A 343 -27.50 26.80 3.32
N SER A 344 -28.58 26.25 2.77
CA SER A 344 -29.81 27.00 2.51
C SER A 344 -30.69 27.25 3.76
N GLY A 345 -30.32 26.68 4.91
CA GLY A 345 -31.10 26.77 6.14
C GLY A 345 -32.32 25.80 6.19
N ASP A 346 -32.48 24.93 5.22
CA ASP A 346 -33.53 23.92 5.17
C ASP A 346 -33.17 22.71 6.07
N LEU A 347 -33.15 22.96 7.39
CA LEU A 347 -32.59 22.02 8.37
C LEU A 347 -33.40 20.75 8.53
N GLU A 348 -34.72 20.81 8.34
CA GLU A 348 -35.60 19.64 8.45
C GLU A 348 -35.35 18.65 7.30
N ASN A 349 -35.30 19.13 6.07
CA ASN A 349 -34.92 18.28 4.94
C ASN A 349 -33.50 17.81 5.04
N ALA A 350 -32.56 18.63 5.53
CA ALA A 350 -31.19 18.19 5.80
C ALA A 350 -31.17 16.99 6.77
N LYS A 351 -31.86 17.07 7.91
CA LYS A 351 -31.95 15.95 8.87
C LYS A 351 -32.50 14.67 8.24
N LYS A 352 -33.56 14.79 7.42
CA LYS A 352 -34.16 13.66 6.72
C LYS A 352 -33.14 13.00 5.78
N ILE A 353 -32.51 13.80 4.91
CA ILE A 353 -31.54 13.33 3.93
C ILE A 353 -30.32 12.72 4.63
N GLY A 354 -29.82 13.34 5.72
CA GLY A 354 -28.72 12.81 6.51
C GLY A 354 -29.01 11.42 7.11
N ARG A 355 -30.22 11.22 7.65
CA ARG A 355 -30.66 9.90 8.13
C ARG A 355 -30.76 8.88 6.99
N ASP A 356 -31.35 9.26 5.88
CA ASP A 356 -31.45 8.40 4.70
C ASP A 356 -30.08 7.99 4.18
N HIS A 357 -29.12 8.92 4.13
CA HIS A 357 -27.73 8.64 3.75
C HIS A 357 -27.08 7.63 4.69
N LEU A 358 -27.13 7.86 6.00
CA LEU A 358 -26.48 7.00 6.99
C LEU A 358 -27.10 5.60 7.07
N ASN A 359 -28.41 5.50 6.81
CA ASN A 359 -29.09 4.20 6.75
C ASN A 359 -28.72 3.41 5.48
N LYS A 360 -28.60 4.10 4.35
CA LYS A 360 -28.38 3.46 3.06
C LYS A 360 -26.91 3.22 2.74
N PHE A 361 -26.04 4.11 3.17
CA PHE A 361 -24.62 4.12 2.88
C PHE A 361 -23.75 4.27 4.14
N PRO A 362 -23.94 3.40 5.16
CA PRO A 362 -23.26 3.55 6.46
C PRO A 362 -21.74 3.50 6.39
N ASP A 363 -21.20 2.78 5.39
CA ASP A 363 -19.75 2.54 5.21
C ASP A 363 -19.15 3.40 4.08
N SER A 364 -19.88 4.37 3.54
CA SER A 364 -19.38 5.24 2.47
C SER A 364 -18.32 6.21 2.96
N ASN A 365 -17.47 6.69 2.04
CA ASN A 365 -16.47 7.71 2.35
C ASN A 365 -17.08 9.03 2.86
N SER A 366 -18.31 9.34 2.50
CA SER A 366 -19.06 10.52 2.96
C SER A 366 -19.77 10.34 4.31
N ALA A 367 -19.95 9.10 4.79
CA ALA A 367 -20.65 8.82 6.05
C ALA A 367 -20.05 9.54 7.28
N PRO A 368 -18.73 9.60 7.49
CA PRO A 368 -18.18 10.34 8.64
C PRO A 368 -18.50 11.84 8.58
N MET A 369 -18.53 12.45 7.39
CA MET A 369 -18.92 13.83 7.20
C MET A 369 -20.40 14.02 7.55
N VAL A 370 -21.27 13.21 6.95
CA VAL A 370 -22.72 13.32 7.18
C VAL A 370 -23.05 13.14 8.67
N MET A 371 -22.47 12.11 9.32
CA MET A 371 -22.69 11.85 10.74
C MET A 371 -22.20 13.01 11.63
N PHE A 372 -21.04 13.60 11.33
CA PHE A 372 -20.55 14.76 12.06
C PHE A 372 -21.48 16.00 11.91
N TRP A 373 -21.94 16.27 10.69
CA TRP A 373 -22.84 17.39 10.44
C TRP A 373 -24.25 17.17 10.97
N MET A 374 -24.72 15.92 11.11
CA MET A 374 -25.93 15.60 11.87
C MET A 374 -25.78 15.97 13.34
N GLY A 375 -24.61 15.71 13.93
CA GLY A 375 -24.27 16.18 15.28
C GLY A 375 -24.29 17.71 15.39
N LYS A 376 -23.76 18.46 14.41
CA LYS A 376 -23.83 19.92 14.37
C LYS A 376 -25.25 20.44 14.24
N LEU A 377 -26.10 19.78 13.48
CA LEU A 377 -27.53 20.14 13.38
C LEU A 377 -28.26 19.95 14.72
N ALA A 378 -27.95 18.84 15.40
CA ALA A 378 -28.49 18.58 16.74
C ALA A 378 -27.99 19.60 17.78
N GLU A 379 -26.70 19.99 17.71
CA GLU A 379 -26.12 21.06 18.54
C GLU A 379 -26.88 22.39 18.32
N LYS A 380 -27.12 22.78 17.05
CA LYS A 380 -27.83 24.01 16.69
C LYS A 380 -29.30 24.03 17.17
N THR A 381 -29.94 22.87 17.22
CA THR A 381 -31.32 22.71 17.71
C THR A 381 -31.39 22.38 19.20
N GLN A 382 -30.28 22.48 19.94
CA GLN A 382 -30.15 22.20 21.38
C GLN A 382 -30.61 20.79 21.81
N ASN A 383 -30.56 19.82 20.90
CA ASN A 383 -30.84 18.42 21.19
C ASN A 383 -29.57 17.72 21.68
N TYR A 384 -29.31 17.78 22.98
CA TYR A 384 -28.07 17.29 23.60
C TYR A 384 -27.86 15.78 23.49
N GLU A 385 -28.90 14.97 23.55
CA GLU A 385 -28.80 13.52 23.42
C GLU A 385 -28.42 13.13 22.00
N GLU A 386 -29.05 13.75 21.03
CA GLU A 386 -28.80 13.46 19.60
C GLU A 386 -27.38 13.89 19.19
N PHE A 387 -26.91 15.08 19.63
CA PHE A 387 -25.54 15.51 19.26
C PHE A 387 -24.47 14.64 19.89
N ILE A 388 -24.62 14.23 21.17
CA ILE A 388 -23.70 13.29 21.83
C ILE A 388 -23.68 11.95 21.07
N THR A 389 -24.84 11.45 20.68
CA THR A 389 -24.99 10.20 19.95
C THR A 389 -24.25 10.24 18.63
N TYR A 390 -24.45 11.29 17.81
CA TYR A 390 -23.77 11.42 16.53
C TYR A 390 -22.25 11.59 16.68
N TYR A 391 -21.77 12.47 17.57
CA TYR A 391 -20.35 12.67 17.75
C TYR A 391 -19.61 11.44 18.30
N LYS A 392 -20.23 10.73 19.27
CA LYS A 392 -19.70 9.43 19.72
C LYS A 392 -19.74 8.40 18.61
N GLY A 393 -20.78 8.40 17.78
CA GLY A 393 -20.91 7.55 16.61
C GLY A 393 -19.76 7.74 15.62
N VAL A 394 -19.41 9.01 15.28
CA VAL A 394 -18.27 9.30 14.40
C VAL A 394 -16.96 8.76 14.98
N ILE A 395 -16.71 9.00 16.28
CA ILE A 395 -15.47 8.55 16.93
C ILE A 395 -15.40 7.01 16.98
N LYS A 396 -16.52 6.34 17.21
CA LYS A 396 -16.59 4.88 17.29
C LYS A 396 -16.44 4.23 15.92
N ASN A 397 -17.22 4.68 14.93
CA ASN A 397 -17.34 4.00 13.63
C ASN A 397 -16.23 4.43 12.65
N PHE A 398 -15.71 5.65 12.79
CA PHE A 398 -14.69 6.22 11.90
C PHE A 398 -13.52 6.82 12.70
N PRO A 399 -12.88 6.05 13.61
CA PRO A 399 -11.97 6.56 14.63
C PRO A 399 -10.73 7.24 14.06
N ASP A 400 -10.34 6.93 12.83
CA ASP A 400 -9.17 7.45 12.14
C ASP A 400 -9.49 8.60 11.17
N SER A 401 -10.73 9.13 11.17
CA SER A 401 -11.16 10.18 10.25
C SER A 401 -10.90 11.60 10.78
N TYR A 402 -10.82 12.58 9.87
CA TYR A 402 -10.84 14.01 10.21
C TYR A 402 -12.06 14.38 11.08
N TYR A 403 -13.22 13.82 10.76
CA TYR A 403 -14.45 14.13 11.48
C TYR A 403 -14.49 13.53 12.89
N ALA A 404 -13.76 12.44 13.16
CA ALA A 404 -13.55 11.95 14.52
C ALA A 404 -12.76 12.96 15.36
N TYR A 405 -11.72 13.56 14.81
CA TYR A 405 -11.01 14.68 15.46
C TYR A 405 -11.93 15.83 15.77
N ARG A 406 -12.73 16.29 14.81
CA ARG A 406 -13.67 17.40 15.02
C ARG A 406 -14.75 17.07 16.05
N ALA A 407 -15.30 15.86 15.99
CA ALA A 407 -16.28 15.36 16.97
C ALA A 407 -15.68 15.29 18.38
N TYR A 408 -14.44 14.82 18.51
CA TYR A 408 -13.73 14.82 19.78
C TYR A 408 -13.57 16.23 20.36
N LEU A 409 -13.18 17.21 19.55
CA LEU A 409 -13.09 18.60 19.99
C LEU A 409 -14.45 19.16 20.45
N LYS A 410 -15.54 18.81 19.77
CA LYS A 410 -16.89 19.23 20.15
C LYS A 410 -17.29 18.67 21.51
N LEU A 411 -17.03 17.39 21.74
CA LEU A 411 -17.31 16.74 23.04
C LEU A 411 -16.39 17.21 24.16
N SER A 412 -15.12 17.52 23.88
CA SER A 412 -14.13 17.92 24.89
C SER A 412 -14.29 19.37 25.37
N LYS A 413 -14.94 20.24 24.62
CA LYS A 413 -15.28 21.61 25.10
C LYS A 413 -16.03 21.61 26.42
N HIS A 414 -16.69 20.51 26.76
CA HIS A 414 -17.44 20.33 28.01
C HIS A 414 -16.62 19.63 29.11
N ARG A 415 -15.37 19.19 28.87
CA ARG A 415 -14.55 18.40 29.81
C ARG A 415 -13.10 18.87 29.95
N GLY A 416 -12.69 19.99 29.31
CA GLY A 416 -11.31 20.51 29.34
C GLY A 416 -10.38 19.96 28.24
N PRO A 417 -9.21 20.56 28.02
CA PRO A 417 -8.35 20.22 26.88
C PRO A 417 -7.59 18.92 27.12
N LEU A 418 -7.81 17.93 26.26
CA LEU A 418 -7.08 16.65 26.25
C LEU A 418 -6.15 16.51 25.03
N ILE A 419 -5.71 17.62 24.44
CA ILE A 419 -4.76 17.56 23.31
C ILE A 419 -3.38 17.81 23.86
N THR A 420 -2.61 16.73 24.01
CA THR A 420 -1.21 16.82 24.46
C THR A 420 -0.35 17.45 23.38
N SER A 421 0.53 18.35 23.78
CA SER A 421 1.56 18.94 22.91
C SER A 421 2.71 17.97 22.63
N TYR A 422 2.71 16.81 23.27
CA TYR A 422 3.79 15.84 23.20
C TYR A 422 3.26 14.42 23.07
N LEU A 423 3.95 13.63 22.25
CA LEU A 423 3.72 12.20 22.14
C LEU A 423 4.68 11.45 23.09
N ASN A 424 4.26 10.28 23.55
CA ASN A 424 5.14 9.30 24.16
C ASN A 424 5.43 8.19 23.12
N PRO A 425 6.45 8.37 22.27
CA PRO A 425 6.73 7.41 21.22
C PRO A 425 7.17 6.09 21.86
N LYS A 426 6.48 5.02 21.47
CA LYS A 426 6.85 3.66 21.84
C LYS A 426 7.45 2.97 20.63
N PRO A 427 8.44 2.08 20.80
CA PRO A 427 9.02 1.33 19.69
C PRO A 427 7.94 0.67 18.84
N VAL A 428 8.14 0.63 17.53
CA VAL A 428 7.36 -0.20 16.64
C VAL A 428 7.78 -1.63 16.91
N VAL A 429 7.01 -2.35 17.72
CA VAL A 429 7.20 -3.78 17.96
C VAL A 429 6.04 -4.47 17.28
N TYR A 430 6.29 -5.13 16.19
CA TYR A 430 5.34 -5.99 15.51
C TYR A 430 5.86 -7.43 15.54
N PRO A 431 5.03 -8.44 15.69
CA PRO A 431 3.56 -8.43 15.73
C PRO A 431 3.01 -8.83 17.11
N TYR A 432 1.89 -8.24 17.48
CA TYR A 432 1.26 -8.55 18.76
C TYR A 432 0.74 -10.02 18.88
N LYS A 433 0.53 -10.71 17.77
CA LYS A 433 0.07 -12.12 17.73
C LYS A 433 1.20 -13.15 17.81
N TYR A 434 2.44 -12.73 17.66
CA TYR A 434 3.57 -13.64 17.65
C TYR A 434 4.29 -13.58 19.00
N SER A 435 4.34 -14.71 19.71
CA SER A 435 5.14 -14.82 20.92
C SER A 435 6.63 -14.64 20.56
N ARG A 436 7.48 -14.38 21.57
CA ARG A 436 8.94 -14.30 21.38
C ARG A 436 9.56 -15.57 20.76
N SER A 437 8.83 -16.68 20.74
CA SER A 437 9.20 -17.94 20.07
C SER A 437 8.84 -17.98 18.59
N ASN A 438 8.22 -16.94 18.02
CA ASN A 438 7.88 -16.96 16.61
C ASN A 438 9.13 -16.73 15.75
N ILE A 439 9.31 -17.60 14.77
CA ILE A 439 10.44 -17.58 13.83
C ILE A 439 10.59 -16.24 13.09
N ILE A 440 9.49 -15.58 12.73
CA ILE A 440 9.52 -14.29 12.02
C ILE A 440 10.15 -13.21 12.91
N VAL A 441 9.72 -13.08 14.18
CA VAL A 441 10.31 -12.12 15.11
C VAL A 441 11.80 -12.38 15.32
N ARG A 442 12.16 -13.66 15.43
CA ARG A 442 13.55 -14.09 15.60
C ARG A 442 14.40 -13.69 14.38
N LEU A 443 13.91 -13.94 13.16
CA LEU A 443 14.60 -13.59 11.93
C LEU A 443 14.70 -12.08 11.70
N VAL A 444 13.69 -11.29 12.08
CA VAL A 444 13.79 -9.81 12.05
C VAL A 444 14.89 -9.32 12.97
N ASN A 445 14.96 -9.86 14.21
CA ASN A 445 16.05 -9.51 15.14
C ASN A 445 17.42 -9.92 14.64
N LEU A 446 17.50 -11.00 13.87
CA LEU A 446 18.72 -11.45 13.19
C LEU A 446 18.99 -10.71 11.86
N LYS A 447 18.09 -9.82 11.45
CA LYS A 447 18.14 -9.04 10.20
C LYS A 447 18.07 -9.88 8.92
N ASP A 448 17.51 -11.08 9.01
CA ASP A 448 17.27 -11.96 7.85
C ASP A 448 15.96 -11.59 7.14
N TYR A 449 15.92 -10.37 6.61
CA TYR A 449 14.71 -9.77 6.05
C TYR A 449 14.21 -10.47 4.78
N ASP A 450 15.10 -11.09 4.02
CA ASP A 450 14.72 -11.74 2.77
C ASP A 450 13.94 -13.02 3.04
N VAL A 451 14.37 -13.81 4.05
CA VAL A 451 13.61 -14.98 4.49
C VAL A 451 12.31 -14.54 5.21
N VAL A 452 12.31 -13.45 5.97
CA VAL A 452 11.08 -12.93 6.58
C VAL A 452 10.04 -12.61 5.51
N ASN A 453 10.42 -11.93 4.43
CA ASN A 453 9.50 -11.63 3.33
C ASN A 453 8.91 -12.89 2.69
N GLU A 454 9.71 -13.95 2.55
CA GLU A 454 9.23 -15.25 2.04
C GLU A 454 8.26 -15.95 3.00
N LEU A 455 8.57 -15.95 4.30
CA LEU A 455 7.71 -16.58 5.30
C LEU A 455 6.40 -15.82 5.51
N ALA A 456 6.38 -14.54 5.18
CA ALA A 456 5.27 -13.63 5.38
C ALA A 456 4.53 -13.23 4.08
N ILE A 457 4.68 -14.00 3.02
CA ILE A 457 3.95 -13.76 1.75
C ILE A 457 2.46 -13.62 2.05
N GLY A 458 1.86 -12.51 1.58
CA GLY A 458 0.46 -12.16 1.81
C GLY A 458 0.18 -11.38 3.11
N ASP A 459 1.18 -11.11 3.96
CA ASP A 459 1.03 -10.24 5.13
C ASP A 459 1.70 -8.87 4.89
N ASP A 460 0.90 -7.92 4.43
CA ASP A 460 1.38 -6.57 4.14
C ASP A 460 1.90 -5.83 5.39
N PHE A 461 1.45 -6.17 6.60
CA PHE A 461 1.96 -5.54 7.83
C PHE A 461 3.35 -6.05 8.20
N ILE A 462 3.64 -7.34 8.01
CA ILE A 462 5.00 -7.85 8.20
C ILE A 462 5.94 -7.25 7.15
N LYS A 463 5.51 -7.17 5.90
CA LYS A 463 6.26 -6.51 4.83
C LYS A 463 6.56 -5.03 5.17
N SER A 464 5.55 -4.32 5.68
CA SER A 464 5.72 -2.95 6.17
C SER A 464 6.73 -2.88 7.31
N TRP A 465 6.65 -3.79 8.28
CA TRP A 465 7.58 -3.83 9.41
C TRP A 465 9.03 -4.07 8.95
N VAL A 466 9.25 -5.01 8.04
CA VAL A 466 10.58 -5.25 7.44
C VAL A 466 11.14 -3.99 6.78
N LEU A 467 10.32 -3.25 6.03
CA LEU A 467 10.72 -1.98 5.43
C LEU A 467 11.06 -0.92 6.49
N TYR A 468 10.27 -0.86 7.58
CA TYR A 468 10.54 0.02 8.72
C TYR A 468 11.92 -0.28 9.34
N GLU A 469 12.23 -1.54 9.60
CA GLU A 469 13.52 -1.97 10.15
C GLU A 469 14.70 -1.73 9.20
N LYS A 470 14.45 -1.71 7.88
CA LYS A 470 15.42 -1.32 6.84
C LYS A 470 15.60 0.20 6.72
N GLY A 471 14.81 1.02 7.44
CA GLY A 471 14.82 2.48 7.35
C GLY A 471 14.02 3.05 6.17
N ASP A 472 13.30 2.22 5.42
CA ASP A 472 12.42 2.66 4.34
C ASP A 472 11.03 3.00 4.89
N TYR A 473 10.99 4.09 5.63
CA TYR A 473 9.79 4.51 6.36
C TYR A 473 8.63 4.89 5.44
N SER A 474 8.95 5.48 4.29
CA SER A 474 7.94 5.93 3.32
C SER A 474 7.16 4.74 2.75
N ARG A 475 7.84 3.75 2.19
CA ARG A 475 7.18 2.55 1.67
C ARG A 475 6.50 1.76 2.76
N SER A 476 7.12 1.65 3.94
CA SER A 476 6.53 1.01 5.12
C SER A 476 5.16 1.61 5.45
N ALA A 477 5.10 2.92 5.68
CA ALA A 477 3.86 3.60 6.09
C ALA A 477 2.76 3.53 5.00
N ARG A 478 3.13 3.57 3.71
CA ARG A 478 2.19 3.44 2.59
C ARG A 478 1.57 2.04 2.53
N ILE A 479 2.39 0.99 2.61
CA ILE A 479 1.91 -0.40 2.61
C ILE A 479 1.02 -0.66 3.83
N ALA A 480 1.42 -0.20 5.03
CA ALA A 480 0.61 -0.35 6.23
C ALA A 480 -0.73 0.38 6.13
N ARG A 481 -0.76 1.60 5.53
CA ARG A 481 -1.99 2.34 5.27
C ARG A 481 -2.92 1.55 4.35
N ASP A 482 -2.42 1.09 3.21
CA ASP A 482 -3.21 0.36 2.22
C ASP A 482 -3.76 -0.95 2.79
N ALA A 483 -2.95 -1.64 3.61
CA ALA A 483 -3.40 -2.82 4.34
C ALA A 483 -4.46 -2.49 5.39
N MET A 484 -4.31 -1.37 6.11
CA MET A 484 -5.28 -0.92 7.11
C MET A 484 -6.60 -0.49 6.47
N GLU A 485 -6.57 0.14 5.31
CA GLU A 485 -7.77 0.56 4.57
C GLU A 485 -8.65 -0.62 4.16
N LYS A 486 -8.06 -1.79 3.87
CA LYS A 486 -8.78 -3.03 3.55
C LYS A 486 -9.50 -3.67 4.75
N ILE A 487 -9.17 -3.28 5.97
CA ILE A 487 -9.81 -3.79 7.19
C ILE A 487 -11.13 -3.05 7.40
N LYS A 488 -12.26 -3.77 7.32
CA LYS A 488 -13.60 -3.19 7.51
C LYS A 488 -13.78 -2.64 8.93
N GLU A 489 -13.59 -3.47 9.95
CA GLU A 489 -13.65 -3.05 11.34
C GLU A 489 -12.28 -2.62 11.81
N LYS A 490 -12.08 -1.31 11.96
CA LYS A 490 -10.78 -0.76 12.37
C LYS A 490 -10.40 -1.26 13.75
N PRO A 491 -9.16 -1.72 13.94
CA PRO A 491 -8.70 -2.20 15.23
C PRO A 491 -8.65 -1.07 16.27
N ASP A 492 -8.65 -1.45 17.55
CA ASP A 492 -8.49 -0.52 18.67
C ASP A 492 -7.20 0.32 18.52
N LYS A 493 -7.20 1.53 19.11
CA LYS A 493 -6.06 2.46 19.05
C LYS A 493 -4.74 1.91 19.61
N TYR A 494 -4.79 0.88 20.44
CA TYR A 494 -3.62 0.21 21.02
C TYR A 494 -3.03 -0.87 20.11
N ASP A 495 -3.71 -1.22 19.00
CA ASP A 495 -3.19 -2.19 18.03
C ASP A 495 -1.89 -1.67 17.40
N LEU A 496 -0.85 -2.50 17.46
CA LEU A 496 0.49 -2.11 17.04
C LEU A 496 0.60 -1.79 15.54
N ARG A 497 -0.34 -2.29 14.73
CA ARG A 497 -0.41 -2.00 13.28
C ARG A 497 -0.56 -0.50 13.01
N TRP A 498 -1.26 0.22 13.89
CA TRP A 498 -1.37 1.68 13.80
C TRP A 498 -0.02 2.39 13.85
N ARG A 499 0.98 1.82 14.55
CA ARG A 499 2.33 2.43 14.62
C ARG A 499 3.11 2.29 13.32
N LEU A 500 2.78 1.30 12.49
CA LEU A 500 3.30 1.21 11.12
C LEU A 500 2.61 2.20 10.19
N VAL A 501 1.30 2.42 10.36
CA VAL A 501 0.53 3.41 9.58
C VAL A 501 0.94 4.85 9.93
N TYR A 502 1.21 5.10 11.22
CA TYR A 502 1.58 6.39 11.79
C TYR A 502 2.90 6.28 12.56
N PRO A 503 4.03 6.02 11.88
CA PRO A 503 5.33 5.91 12.54
C PRO A 503 5.81 7.25 13.05
N VAL A 504 6.53 7.23 14.18
CA VAL A 504 7.13 8.45 14.79
C VAL A 504 8.61 8.50 14.40
N ILE A 505 8.90 9.20 13.31
CA ILE A 505 10.24 9.30 12.70
C ILE A 505 10.74 10.73 12.81
N TYR A 506 12.04 10.93 13.01
CA TYR A 506 12.70 12.23 13.17
C TYR A 506 12.14 13.08 14.34
N TYR A 507 11.51 12.41 15.32
CA TYR A 507 10.70 13.12 16.32
C TYR A 507 11.51 14.05 17.24
N ASP A 508 12.76 13.70 17.53
CA ASP A 508 13.63 14.55 18.36
C ASP A 508 13.91 15.91 17.70
N ASP A 509 14.20 15.91 16.40
CA ASP A 509 14.39 17.14 15.63
C ASP A 509 13.05 17.89 15.46
N ILE A 510 11.94 17.18 15.18
CA ILE A 510 10.61 17.78 15.08
C ILE A 510 10.23 18.45 16.40
N LYS A 511 10.37 17.76 17.53
CA LYS A 511 10.08 18.27 18.87
C LYS A 511 10.94 19.46 19.21
N LYS A 512 12.25 19.41 18.91
CA LYS A 512 13.18 20.49 19.13
C LYS A 512 12.73 21.77 18.42
N TYR A 513 12.54 21.69 17.11
CA TYR A 513 12.20 22.88 16.31
C TYR A 513 10.75 23.34 16.50
N ALA A 514 9.82 22.43 16.82
CA ALA A 514 8.48 22.81 17.24
C ALA A 514 8.49 23.61 18.55
N ASN A 515 9.34 23.23 19.52
CA ASN A 515 9.51 24.01 20.75
C ASN A 515 10.13 25.38 20.50
N GLU A 516 11.15 25.49 19.64
CA GLU A 516 11.79 26.78 19.27
C GLU A 516 10.78 27.76 18.64
N THR A 517 9.84 27.25 17.84
CA THR A 517 8.86 28.02 17.07
C THR A 517 7.49 28.15 17.76
N GLY A 518 7.26 27.45 18.88
CA GLY A 518 5.95 27.35 19.53
C GLY A 518 4.90 26.60 18.71
N ASN A 519 5.32 25.73 17.77
CA ASN A 519 4.44 24.87 17.01
C ASN A 519 4.06 23.61 17.79
N ASN A 520 3.00 22.94 17.36
CA ASN A 520 2.59 21.66 17.91
C ASN A 520 3.37 20.51 17.24
N ALA A 521 4.25 19.81 17.96
CA ALA A 521 5.10 18.75 17.40
C ALA A 521 4.31 17.58 16.76
N PRO A 522 3.24 17.04 17.35
CA PRO A 522 2.34 16.09 16.69
C PRO A 522 1.73 16.58 15.38
N LEU A 523 1.39 17.88 15.31
CA LEU A 523 0.86 18.45 14.07
C LEU A 523 1.94 18.55 12.99
N MET A 524 3.16 18.93 13.36
CA MET A 524 4.30 18.93 12.43
C MET A 524 4.60 17.53 11.91
N LEU A 525 4.51 16.51 12.76
CA LEU A 525 4.65 15.12 12.37
C LEU A 525 3.54 14.70 11.37
N GLY A 526 2.29 15.13 11.62
CA GLY A 526 1.17 14.93 10.71
C GLY A 526 1.39 15.61 9.36
N LEU A 527 1.94 16.81 9.35
CA LEU A 527 2.25 17.56 8.13
C LEU A 527 3.34 16.85 7.32
N ILE A 528 4.47 16.48 7.94
CA ILE A 528 5.55 15.71 7.27
C ILE A 528 5.02 14.42 6.65
N ARG A 529 4.14 13.72 7.36
CA ARG A 529 3.53 12.50 6.82
C ARG A 529 2.74 12.77 5.54
N GLU A 530 1.95 13.80 5.49
CA GLU A 530 1.13 14.11 4.30
C GLU A 530 1.94 14.73 3.15
N GLU A 531 3.07 15.40 3.45
CA GLU A 531 3.96 15.95 2.42
C GLU A 531 4.83 14.90 1.74
N SER A 532 5.49 14.05 2.49
CA SER A 532 6.50 13.14 1.94
C SER A 532 6.36 11.67 2.36
N TYR A 533 5.48 11.35 3.31
CA TYR A 533 5.51 10.06 4.01
C TYR A 533 6.89 9.73 4.59
N PHE A 534 7.58 10.73 5.15
CA PHE A 534 8.94 10.61 5.72
C PHE A 534 10.04 10.28 4.71
N ASP A 535 9.83 10.54 3.42
CA ASP A 535 10.87 10.41 2.42
C ASP A 535 11.74 11.66 2.37
N PRO A 536 13.01 11.61 2.83
CA PRO A 536 13.87 12.79 2.88
C PRO A 536 14.30 13.28 1.50
N ILE A 537 14.22 12.42 0.48
CA ILE A 537 14.61 12.76 -0.90
C ILE A 537 13.39 13.00 -1.81
N ALA A 538 12.18 13.09 -1.24
CA ALA A 538 10.98 13.38 -2.01
C ALA A 538 11.11 14.71 -2.75
N GLN A 539 10.71 14.72 -4.02
CA GLN A 539 10.65 15.92 -4.85
C GLN A 539 9.37 15.91 -5.70
N SER A 540 8.66 17.03 -5.68
CA SER A 540 7.47 17.20 -6.53
C SER A 540 7.84 17.64 -7.95
N ALA A 541 6.92 17.51 -8.90
CA ALA A 541 7.11 17.95 -10.28
C ALA A 541 7.40 19.47 -10.40
N VAL A 542 6.98 20.26 -9.42
CA VAL A 542 7.22 21.72 -9.37
C VAL A 542 8.42 22.11 -8.52
N GLY A 543 9.20 21.14 -8.00
CA GLY A 543 10.46 21.36 -7.30
C GLY A 543 10.35 21.51 -5.78
N ALA A 544 9.18 21.25 -5.17
CA ALA A 544 9.10 21.15 -3.72
C ALA A 544 9.90 19.94 -3.22
N SER A 545 10.70 20.11 -2.15
CA SER A 545 11.76 19.15 -1.82
C SER A 545 11.79 18.77 -0.34
N GLY A 546 12.11 17.49 -0.08
CA GLY A 546 12.40 16.93 1.24
C GLY A 546 11.16 16.65 2.09
N LEU A 547 11.37 16.39 3.38
CA LEU A 547 10.36 15.92 4.33
C LEU A 547 9.12 16.81 4.41
N MET A 548 9.29 18.13 4.39
CA MET A 548 8.22 19.11 4.50
C MET A 548 7.90 19.80 3.15
N GLN A 549 8.40 19.25 2.03
CA GLN A 549 8.13 19.71 0.66
C GLN A 549 8.26 21.24 0.49
N LEU A 550 9.40 21.76 0.86
CA LEU A 550 9.68 23.21 0.74
C LEU A 550 10.12 23.58 -0.67
N MET A 551 9.55 24.65 -1.21
CA MET A 551 10.10 25.27 -2.42
C MET A 551 11.45 25.92 -2.09
N PRO A 552 12.49 25.81 -2.96
CA PRO A 552 13.80 26.43 -2.72
C PRO A 552 13.74 27.92 -2.41
N SER A 553 12.87 28.66 -3.11
CA SER A 553 12.64 30.09 -2.86
C SER A 553 12.05 30.37 -1.48
N THR A 554 11.07 29.58 -1.05
CA THR A 554 10.48 29.69 0.29
C THR A 554 11.51 29.40 1.38
N ALA A 555 12.32 28.35 1.20
CA ALA A 555 13.38 28.00 2.13
C ALA A 555 14.43 29.13 2.27
N ALA A 556 14.84 29.74 1.16
CA ALA A 556 15.78 30.86 1.15
C ALA A 556 15.19 32.10 1.85
N GLU A 557 13.91 32.45 1.59
CA GLU A 557 13.20 33.54 2.25
C GLU A 557 13.12 33.32 3.75
N ILE A 558 12.73 32.14 4.22
CA ILE A 558 12.61 31.82 5.64
C ILE A 558 13.99 31.82 6.31
N ASN A 559 15.02 31.27 5.68
CA ASN A 559 16.39 31.30 6.20
C ASN A 559 16.89 32.70 6.41
N SER A 560 16.64 33.62 5.47
CA SER A 560 16.97 35.06 5.60
C SER A 560 16.14 35.75 6.65
N LYS A 561 14.81 35.59 6.60
CA LYS A 561 13.86 36.29 7.48
C LYS A 561 14.09 36.02 8.97
N PHE A 562 14.43 34.78 9.30
CA PHE A 562 14.70 34.38 10.68
C PHE A 562 16.18 34.35 11.04
N SER A 563 17.06 34.77 10.12
CA SER A 563 18.52 34.83 10.29
C SER A 563 19.09 33.45 10.74
N LEU A 564 18.62 32.38 10.14
CA LEU A 564 18.96 30.99 10.57
C LEU A 564 20.40 30.59 10.24
N GLY A 565 21.05 31.30 9.32
CA GLY A 565 22.47 31.07 8.92
C GLY A 565 22.76 29.68 8.37
N MET A 566 21.76 29.06 7.71
CA MET A 566 21.88 27.68 7.25
C MET A 566 22.21 27.59 5.77
N ASN A 567 23.00 26.55 5.40
CA ASN A 567 22.94 26.03 4.05
C ASN A 567 21.58 25.32 3.90
N ALA A 568 20.73 25.83 2.99
CA ALA A 568 19.38 25.29 2.80
C ALA A 568 19.43 23.93 2.02
N GLU A 569 20.02 22.93 2.64
CA GLU A 569 20.07 21.55 2.12
C GLU A 569 18.71 20.88 2.33
N LEU A 570 17.83 20.99 1.33
CA LEU A 570 16.43 20.55 1.45
C LEU A 570 16.27 19.04 1.57
N PHE A 571 17.25 18.25 1.14
CA PHE A 571 17.25 16.78 1.29
C PHE A 571 17.88 16.32 2.61
N ASN A 572 18.49 17.22 3.39
CA ASN A 572 18.93 16.91 4.74
C ASN A 572 17.73 16.99 5.68
N PRO A 573 17.36 15.89 6.39
CA PRO A 573 16.17 15.85 7.26
C PRO A 573 16.13 16.99 8.27
N ARG A 574 17.22 17.23 8.97
CA ARG A 574 17.31 18.22 10.04
C ARG A 574 17.16 19.65 9.52
N SER A 575 17.80 19.96 8.40
CA SER A 575 17.68 21.28 7.76
C SER A 575 16.26 21.52 7.26
N ASN A 576 15.67 20.54 6.61
CA ASN A 576 14.31 20.63 6.09
C ASN A 576 13.26 20.77 7.19
N ILE A 577 13.35 19.99 8.28
CA ILE A 577 12.45 20.09 9.45
C ILE A 577 12.58 21.46 10.12
N LYS A 578 13.81 21.99 10.28
CA LYS A 578 14.02 23.31 10.86
C LYS A 578 13.34 24.39 10.02
N LEU A 579 13.69 24.47 8.73
CA LEU A 579 13.13 25.47 7.81
C LEU A 579 11.59 25.36 7.71
N GLY A 580 11.06 24.15 7.63
CA GLY A 580 9.62 23.92 7.57
C GLY A 580 8.87 24.34 8.84
N ASN A 581 9.45 24.13 10.03
CA ASN A 581 8.86 24.62 11.28
C ASN A 581 8.83 26.15 11.32
N TYR A 582 9.89 26.85 10.91
CA TYR A 582 9.91 28.31 10.83
C TYR A 582 8.96 28.86 9.76
N TYR A 583 8.81 28.16 8.63
CA TYR A 583 7.81 28.50 7.61
C TYR A 583 6.38 28.36 8.16
N TYR A 584 6.10 27.25 8.86
CA TYR A 584 4.79 27.06 9.48
C TYR A 584 4.49 28.12 10.56
N GLU A 585 5.47 28.47 11.41
CA GLU A 585 5.37 29.56 12.38
C GLU A 585 5.05 30.88 11.69
N PHE A 586 5.75 31.19 10.59
CA PHE A 586 5.49 32.39 9.80
C PHE A 586 4.05 32.44 9.31
N LEU A 587 3.55 31.35 8.75
CA LEU A 587 2.16 31.27 8.30
C LEU A 587 1.18 31.44 9.47
N ARG A 588 1.40 30.75 10.58
CA ARG A 588 0.53 30.77 11.75
C ARG A 588 0.44 32.19 12.36
N LYS A 589 1.58 32.85 12.52
CA LYS A 589 1.62 34.23 13.05
C LYS A 589 0.91 35.23 12.15
N ASN A 590 1.01 35.09 10.83
CA ASN A 590 0.32 35.95 9.88
C ASN A 590 -1.17 35.66 9.71
N LEU A 591 -1.68 34.58 10.34
CA LEU A 591 -3.05 34.11 10.24
C LEU A 591 -3.71 33.95 11.61
N GLU A 592 -3.44 34.90 12.53
CA GLU A 592 -4.09 35.00 13.83
C GLU A 592 -3.90 33.79 14.76
N GLY A 593 -2.85 33.02 14.54
CA GLY A 593 -2.52 31.85 15.35
C GLY A 593 -3.36 30.58 15.08
N TYR A 594 -4.24 30.58 14.09
CA TYR A 594 -5.13 29.46 13.81
C TYR A 594 -4.42 28.39 12.96
N ASP A 595 -4.21 27.19 13.52
CA ASP A 595 -3.54 26.08 12.86
C ASP A 595 -4.25 25.61 11.57
N ILE A 596 -5.58 25.59 11.53
CA ILE A 596 -6.33 25.21 10.30
C ILE A 596 -6.05 26.22 9.18
N SER A 597 -5.98 27.50 9.48
CA SER A 597 -5.61 28.55 8.52
C SER A 597 -4.16 28.36 8.05
N ALA A 598 -3.24 28.09 8.96
CA ALA A 598 -1.83 27.86 8.63
C ALA A 598 -1.64 26.61 7.73
N VAL A 599 -2.29 25.50 8.04
CA VAL A 599 -2.26 24.29 7.20
C VAL A 599 -2.88 24.55 5.82
N ALA A 600 -4.00 25.26 5.74
CA ALA A 600 -4.60 25.63 4.46
C ALA A 600 -3.68 26.52 3.62
N ALA A 601 -2.99 27.49 4.27
CA ALA A 601 -2.04 28.38 3.59
C ALA A 601 -0.75 27.66 3.18
N TYR A 602 -0.34 26.62 3.89
CA TYR A 602 0.84 25.82 3.57
C TYR A 602 0.72 25.19 2.16
N ASN A 603 -0.44 24.62 1.85
CA ASN A 603 -0.71 24.03 0.55
C ASN A 603 -1.26 25.05 -0.48
N GLY A 604 -2.27 25.84 -0.10
CA GLY A 604 -2.98 26.73 -1.02
C GLY A 604 -2.36 28.11 -1.20
N GLY A 605 -1.31 28.44 -0.41
CA GLY A 605 -0.67 29.75 -0.37
C GLY A 605 -1.40 30.77 0.49
N ILE A 606 -0.64 31.62 1.18
CA ILE A 606 -1.18 32.64 2.11
C ILE A 606 -2.10 33.65 1.42
N GLY A 607 -1.80 33.99 0.15
CA GLY A 607 -2.61 34.95 -0.64
C GLY A 607 -4.01 34.40 -0.93
N SER A 608 -4.10 33.13 -1.35
CA SER A 608 -5.38 32.45 -1.57
C SER A 608 -6.20 32.37 -0.28
N LEU A 609 -5.56 32.00 0.83
CA LEU A 609 -6.25 31.91 2.11
C LEU A 609 -6.82 33.24 2.56
N LYS A 610 -6.03 34.34 2.50
CA LYS A 610 -6.52 35.69 2.85
C LYS A 610 -7.75 36.08 2.03
N LYS A 611 -7.73 35.78 0.72
CA LYS A 611 -8.87 35.99 -0.16
C LYS A 611 -10.09 35.15 0.27
N TRP A 612 -9.91 33.88 0.62
CA TRP A 612 -11.03 33.04 1.07
C TRP A 612 -11.62 33.51 2.40
N LYS A 613 -10.78 33.92 3.37
CA LYS A 613 -11.24 34.47 4.67
C LYS A 613 -12.14 35.70 4.52
N THR A 614 -11.94 36.50 3.47
CA THR A 614 -12.76 37.67 3.20
C THR A 614 -13.95 37.44 2.31
N SER A 615 -13.89 36.47 1.40
CA SER A 615 -14.93 36.20 0.40
C SER A 615 -15.95 35.14 0.79
N LEU A 616 -15.59 34.22 1.70
CA LEU A 616 -16.47 33.13 2.13
C LEU A 616 -17.28 33.55 3.38
N HIS A 617 -18.55 33.13 3.41
CA HIS A 617 -19.43 33.32 4.55
C HIS A 617 -19.48 32.04 5.35
N TYR A 618 -18.94 32.05 6.55
CA TYR A 618 -18.90 30.90 7.46
C TYR A 618 -19.06 31.34 8.91
N ASN A 619 -19.73 30.50 9.71
CA ASN A 619 -19.96 30.78 11.12
C ASN A 619 -18.88 30.19 12.03
N ASP A 620 -18.21 29.13 11.58
CA ASP A 620 -17.17 28.47 12.34
C ASP A 620 -16.13 27.80 11.42
N THR A 621 -15.10 27.24 12.04
CA THR A 621 -13.98 26.57 11.36
C THR A 621 -14.43 25.37 10.51
N ASP A 622 -15.47 24.62 10.93
CA ASP A 622 -15.94 23.46 10.19
C ASP A 622 -16.59 23.91 8.88
N GLU A 623 -17.41 24.96 8.93
CA GLU A 623 -18.01 25.56 7.74
C GLU A 623 -16.95 26.14 6.80
N PHE A 624 -15.92 26.80 7.35
CA PHE A 624 -14.80 27.29 6.56
C PHE A 624 -14.10 26.19 5.78
N VAL A 625 -13.72 25.09 6.45
CA VAL A 625 -13.02 23.97 5.80
C VAL A 625 -13.85 23.35 4.65
N GLU A 626 -15.17 23.17 4.86
CA GLU A 626 -16.04 22.63 3.80
C GLU A 626 -16.20 23.58 2.61
N GLN A 627 -15.99 24.86 2.79
CA GLN A 627 -16.13 25.88 1.76
C GLN A 627 -14.84 26.26 1.05
N ILE A 628 -13.68 25.71 1.47
CA ILE A 628 -12.40 25.95 0.75
C ILE A 628 -12.60 25.65 -0.74
N PRO A 629 -12.36 26.65 -1.64
CA PRO A 629 -12.68 26.49 -3.07
C PRO A 629 -11.78 25.51 -3.81
N TYR A 630 -10.53 25.33 -3.33
CA TYR A 630 -9.57 24.40 -3.94
C TYR A 630 -9.75 23.02 -3.34
N PRO A 631 -10.23 22.03 -4.13
CA PRO A 631 -10.46 20.66 -3.63
C PRO A 631 -9.20 20.03 -3.05
N GLU A 632 -8.04 20.28 -3.67
CA GLU A 632 -6.75 19.79 -3.18
C GLU A 632 -6.45 20.34 -1.77
N THR A 633 -6.54 21.65 -1.57
CA THR A 633 -6.28 22.28 -0.28
C THR A 633 -7.30 21.86 0.78
N LYS A 634 -8.57 21.73 0.44
CA LYS A 634 -9.61 21.20 1.33
C LYS A 634 -9.24 19.78 1.81
N ASN A 635 -8.88 18.91 0.88
CA ASN A 635 -8.49 17.53 1.20
C ASN A 635 -7.18 17.50 1.99
N TYR A 636 -6.23 18.38 1.67
CA TYR A 636 -4.96 18.49 2.40
C TYR A 636 -5.19 18.86 3.88
N VAL A 637 -5.99 19.87 4.16
CA VAL A 637 -6.35 20.24 5.54
C VAL A 637 -6.93 19.03 6.29
N LYS A 638 -7.90 18.33 5.68
CA LYS A 638 -8.51 17.15 6.29
C LYS A 638 -7.50 16.03 6.53
N LYS A 639 -6.59 15.77 5.59
CA LYS A 639 -5.54 14.74 5.71
C LYS A 639 -4.55 15.08 6.83
N VAL A 640 -4.04 16.30 6.89
CA VAL A 640 -3.09 16.73 7.93
C VAL A 640 -3.71 16.61 9.32
N PHE A 641 -4.94 17.10 9.51
CA PHE A 641 -5.61 16.99 10.82
C PHE A 641 -6.10 15.57 11.15
N ARG A 642 -6.41 14.73 10.14
CA ARG A 642 -6.59 13.29 10.33
C ARG A 642 -5.31 12.65 10.86
N SER A 643 -4.16 12.98 10.27
CA SER A 643 -2.87 12.43 10.69
C SER A 643 -2.49 12.95 12.09
N TYR A 644 -2.65 14.24 12.37
CA TYR A 644 -2.47 14.79 13.70
C TYR A 644 -3.31 14.07 14.76
N TRP A 645 -4.61 13.88 14.51
CA TRP A 645 -5.51 13.16 15.39
C TRP A 645 -5.05 11.72 15.66
N ASN A 646 -4.62 11.03 14.60
CA ASN A 646 -4.15 9.65 14.75
C ASN A 646 -2.86 9.57 15.56
N TYR A 647 -1.92 10.51 15.39
CA TYR A 647 -0.76 10.57 16.28
C TYR A 647 -1.16 10.78 17.74
N VAL A 648 -2.05 11.73 18.00
CA VAL A 648 -2.52 12.01 19.37
C VAL A 648 -3.20 10.76 19.96
N ARG A 649 -4.18 10.15 19.29
CA ARG A 649 -4.93 9.03 19.85
C ARG A 649 -4.11 7.76 20.06
N ILE A 650 -3.09 7.52 19.21
CA ILE A 650 -2.24 6.31 19.28
C ILE A 650 -1.15 6.46 20.34
N TYR A 651 -0.59 7.66 20.49
CA TYR A 651 0.60 7.88 21.29
C TYR A 651 0.39 8.75 22.54
N SER A 652 -0.78 9.36 22.76
CA SER A 652 -1.14 9.89 24.07
C SER A 652 -1.29 8.72 25.04
N GLY A 653 -0.53 8.73 26.12
CA GLY A 653 -0.63 7.71 27.18
C GLY A 653 -2.07 7.59 27.71
N ASN A 654 -2.35 6.48 28.38
CA ASN A 654 -3.62 6.29 29.08
C ASN A 654 -3.81 7.42 30.12
N GLU A 655 -4.71 8.32 29.83
CA GLU A 655 -5.46 9.10 30.83
C GLU A 655 -6.95 8.93 30.58
#